data_7322f9ba851b219e68c13e2d911da807
#
_entry.id   7322f9ba851b219e68c13e2d911da807
#
_cell.length_a   1.000
_cell.length_b   1.000
_cell.length_c   1.000
_cell.angle_alpha   90.00
_cell.angle_beta   90.00
_cell.angle_gamma   90.00
#
_symmetry.space_group_name_H-M   'P 1'
#
loop_
_entity.id
_entity.type
_entity.pdbx_description
1 polymer ?
#
loop_
_entity_poly.entity_id
_entity_poly.type
_entity_poly.pdbx_seq_one_letter_code
_entity_poly.pdbx_strand_id
1 'polypeptide(L)'
;MEDLRQPAAQRGARGKPRFGRIFLALLLAATAAAEATSVKLINDFRLVDQAPIAIVARVAGTVPAPALDRPVTDYLMTVERVLKGTVDESTVLVRVPGGRAANGMELKIWGAPVFGEGERALLFLGRHADGTYRILHLMLGAFREGVIAGHAVAYRDLSEVDVLDGAEARAGENRKVRAFDRFADWIADRAAARLEMPDYYLSLPAGSQNSLLPMFTLLGDSGRNSRWFEFDSGGQITWRIDGDALAGYSANPSDAFRNALAAWNAESHTPIKYSLAGTSGLTAGFDHFDGQNVLLFEDPNNDVEGNFSCSTGGTLAVGGPWFDPDTTGRWNNETFIRIQGADIVLNDGIRCLFERSSNPVKALEELLAHESGHTLGLGHSSENPNETNAALRDALMYYRIHNDGRGARLTSDDINGLRRLYDRTFTSGGGGGGGGGNSGCPAGNLCLVGGRFRVSATWNSQFDGASGSAGAIRNTDVAGFLYFTDPNNIELIVKVLDFGDRVLFFYGQLTNLRFTISVLDTRTGVTKTYQNTAGDCGGLDNNMATSSAIFETSPVDGSPTLLETASCQSSANAVCLVNNRFRLELDWSNQFDSTSGRGVGKKLSDLTAAFSFTDPANLEVLVKTLDFGDHVLVLYGTLSNLAYTLRITETTTGRVKTYVNAANNYCGGLDSNAF
;
A
#
# COMPACT_ATOMS: atom_id res chain seq x y z
N MET A 1 30.04 74.55 -16.31
CA MET A 1 31.13 74.79 -15.39
C MET A 1 31.23 73.50 -14.61
N GLU A 2 32.10 72.66 -15.06
CA GLU A 2 33.42 72.41 -14.47
C GLU A 2 33.26 71.75 -13.10
N ASP A 3 33.85 70.66 -12.71
CA ASP A 3 35.06 70.03 -13.24
C ASP A 3 35.20 68.65 -12.64
N LEU A 4 35.61 67.70 -13.42
CA LEU A 4 36.60 66.65 -13.27
C LEU A 4 37.21 66.41 -11.87
N ARG A 5 37.24 65.15 -11.40
CA ARG A 5 38.44 64.29 -11.28
C ARG A 5 38.20 62.93 -10.62
N GLN A 6 38.52 61.95 -11.33
CA GLN A 6 39.13 60.71 -10.79
C GLN A 6 40.64 61.01 -10.53
N PRO A 7 41.44 60.09 -9.91
CA PRO A 7 41.30 58.65 -9.60
C PRO A 7 41.93 58.26 -8.23
N ALA A 8 41.82 57.00 -7.84
CA ALA A 8 42.97 56.16 -7.49
C ALA A 8 42.52 54.75 -6.90
N ALA A 9 43.16 53.75 -7.38
CA ALA A 9 43.07 52.35 -6.97
C ALA A 9 43.81 52.11 -5.64
N GLN A 10 43.27 51.12 -4.84
CA GLN A 10 44.11 50.18 -4.05
C GLN A 10 43.38 48.88 -3.73
N ARG A 11 43.89 47.80 -4.27
CA ARG A 11 44.24 46.47 -3.74
C ARG A 11 43.47 45.94 -2.53
N GLY A 12 42.66 44.86 -2.73
CA GLY A 12 43.08 43.51 -2.39
C GLY A 12 42.70 43.04 -1.00
N ALA A 13 41.62 42.24 -0.92
CA ALA A 13 41.53 41.18 0.08
C ALA A 13 40.72 40.02 -0.50
N ARG A 14 41.37 38.86 -0.61
CA ARG A 14 40.76 37.58 -1.01
C ARG A 14 39.76 37.11 0.06
N GLY A 15 38.49 37.19 -0.22
CA GLY A 15 37.44 36.52 0.55
C GLY A 15 37.26 35.08 0.04
N LYS A 16 37.47 34.11 0.88
CA LYS A 16 37.16 32.68 0.63
C LYS A 16 35.63 32.53 0.43
N PRO A 17 35.18 31.67 -0.49
CA PRO A 17 33.76 31.37 -0.61
C PRO A 17 33.33 30.55 0.61
N ARG A 18 32.31 31.03 1.32
CA ARG A 18 31.56 30.25 2.32
C ARG A 18 30.71 29.25 1.56
N PHE A 19 31.08 27.97 1.61
CA PHE A 19 30.20 26.86 1.27
C PHE A 19 29.02 26.89 2.23
N GLY A 20 27.85 27.23 1.72
CA GLY A 20 26.59 27.03 2.39
C GLY A 20 26.37 25.51 2.53
N ARG A 21 26.23 25.01 3.75
CA ARG A 21 25.80 23.66 4.04
C ARG A 21 24.34 23.55 3.61
N ILE A 22 24.12 22.91 2.47
CA ILE A 22 22.80 22.40 2.11
C ILE A 22 22.60 21.15 2.97
N PHE A 23 21.74 21.25 3.97
CA PHE A 23 21.22 20.09 4.67
C PHE A 23 20.25 19.37 3.71
N LEU A 24 20.71 18.29 3.09
CA LEU A 24 19.86 17.35 2.38
C LEU A 24 19.17 16.46 3.43
N ALA A 25 17.96 16.81 3.81
CA ALA A 25 17.10 15.94 4.62
C ALA A 25 16.60 14.79 3.72
N LEU A 26 17.17 13.60 3.87
CA LEU A 26 16.60 12.38 3.30
C LEU A 26 15.30 12.06 4.05
N LEU A 27 14.18 12.18 3.36
CA LEU A 27 12.87 11.70 3.80
C LEU A 27 12.68 10.25 3.32
N LEU A 28 12.44 9.36 4.27
CA LEU A 28 12.02 7.98 4.01
C LEU A 28 10.60 7.97 3.42
N ALA A 29 10.44 7.39 2.26
CA ALA A 29 9.16 7.15 1.63
C ALA A 29 8.59 5.80 2.10
N ALA A 30 7.45 5.83 2.76
CA ALA A 30 6.61 4.65 3.02
C ALA A 30 5.54 4.57 1.92
N THR A 31 5.26 3.38 1.41
CA THR A 31 4.31 3.11 0.33
C THR A 31 2.95 2.69 0.89
N ALA A 32 1.85 3.09 0.26
CA ALA A 32 0.49 3.02 0.79
C ALA A 32 -0.50 2.19 -0.08
N ALA A 33 -1.57 1.65 0.52
CA ALA A 33 -2.62 0.83 -0.08
C ALA A 33 -3.82 1.66 -0.58
N ALA A 34 -4.70 1.04 -1.34
CA ALA A 34 -5.84 1.66 -2.01
C ALA A 34 -7.02 1.95 -1.10
N GLU A 35 -7.66 3.08 -1.26
CA GLU A 35 -8.75 3.55 -0.40
C GLU A 35 -9.86 4.23 -1.21
N ALA A 36 -11.12 4.15 -0.73
CA ALA A 36 -12.29 4.65 -1.45
C ALA A 36 -13.33 5.37 -0.56
N THR A 37 -12.93 5.86 0.61
CA THR A 37 -13.81 6.63 1.49
C THR A 37 -13.10 7.88 1.99
N SER A 38 -13.66 9.04 1.68
CA SER A 38 -13.09 10.33 2.08
C SER A 38 -13.49 10.71 3.50
N VAL A 39 -12.51 11.01 4.37
CA VAL A 39 -12.75 11.40 5.77
C VAL A 39 -11.92 12.62 6.18
N LYS A 40 -12.42 13.33 7.17
CA LYS A 40 -11.62 14.24 7.98
C LYS A 40 -11.44 13.65 9.38
N LEU A 41 -10.21 13.51 9.84
CA LEU A 41 -9.92 12.91 11.14
C LEU A 41 -10.65 13.62 12.27
N ILE A 42 -11.32 12.82 13.09
CA ILE A 42 -11.97 13.25 14.31
C ILE A 42 -11.07 12.88 15.49
N ASN A 43 -10.80 13.84 16.38
CA ASN A 43 -9.99 13.56 17.57
C ASN A 43 -10.79 12.79 18.64
N ASP A 44 -10.07 12.11 19.53
CA ASP A 44 -10.65 11.23 20.54
C ASP A 44 -11.66 11.93 21.45
N PHE A 45 -11.39 13.18 21.83
CA PHE A 45 -12.31 13.96 22.66
C PHE A 45 -13.66 14.18 21.98
N ARG A 46 -13.64 14.57 20.72
CA ARG A 46 -14.86 14.82 19.93
C ARG A 46 -15.62 13.54 19.66
N LEU A 47 -14.91 12.44 19.38
CA LEU A 47 -15.54 11.16 19.15
C LEU A 47 -16.29 10.67 20.40
N VAL A 48 -15.66 10.79 21.59
CA VAL A 48 -16.34 10.48 22.86
C VAL A 48 -17.54 11.39 23.09
N ASP A 49 -17.42 12.69 22.79
CA ASP A 49 -18.51 13.64 22.99
C ASP A 49 -19.72 13.33 22.08
N GLN A 50 -19.49 12.99 20.83
CA GLN A 50 -20.53 12.73 19.82
C GLN A 50 -21.20 11.36 20.00
N ALA A 51 -20.45 10.31 20.30
CA ALA A 51 -21.00 8.96 20.36
C ALA A 51 -22.02 8.81 21.52
N PRO A 52 -23.23 8.35 21.27
CA PRO A 52 -24.16 7.99 22.33
C PRO A 52 -23.67 6.82 23.18
N ILE A 53 -22.99 5.88 22.58
CA ILE A 53 -22.53 4.63 23.19
C ILE A 53 -21.07 4.39 22.83
N ALA A 54 -20.28 3.89 23.80
CA ALA A 54 -18.95 3.35 23.57
C ALA A 54 -18.78 2.05 24.34
N ILE A 55 -18.27 1.01 23.68
CA ILE A 55 -18.07 -0.31 24.26
C ILE A 55 -16.70 -0.88 23.91
N VAL A 56 -16.22 -1.81 24.73
CA VAL A 56 -15.24 -2.82 24.35
C VAL A 56 -16.00 -4.12 24.09
N ALA A 57 -15.79 -4.72 22.96
CA ALA A 57 -16.48 -5.95 22.57
C ALA A 57 -15.54 -6.89 21.80
N ARG A 58 -15.93 -8.17 21.79
CA ARG A 58 -15.24 -9.22 21.03
C ARG A 58 -16.17 -9.78 19.99
N VAL A 59 -15.67 -9.95 18.78
CA VAL A 59 -16.41 -10.52 17.66
C VAL A 59 -16.66 -12.01 17.91
N ALA A 60 -17.93 -12.40 18.03
CA ALA A 60 -18.34 -13.79 18.17
C ALA A 60 -18.60 -14.46 16.80
N GLY A 61 -18.74 -13.67 15.74
CA GLY A 61 -18.94 -14.13 14.38
C GLY A 61 -19.81 -13.18 13.58
N THR A 62 -20.10 -13.55 12.34
CA THR A 62 -21.08 -12.87 11.49
C THR A 62 -22.41 -13.58 11.55
N VAL A 63 -23.49 -12.82 11.50
CA VAL A 63 -24.85 -13.35 11.42
C VAL A 63 -25.37 -13.07 10.01
N PRO A 64 -26.02 -14.04 9.35
CA PRO A 64 -26.72 -13.74 8.10
C PRO A 64 -27.66 -12.57 8.35
N ALA A 65 -27.47 -11.47 7.62
CA ALA A 65 -28.42 -10.38 7.69
C ALA A 65 -29.83 -10.93 7.38
N PRO A 66 -30.88 -10.46 8.06
CA PRO A 66 -32.23 -10.77 7.60
C PRO A 66 -32.28 -10.45 6.12
N ALA A 67 -33.15 -11.12 5.35
CA ALA A 67 -33.27 -10.94 3.90
C ALA A 67 -33.68 -9.47 3.59
N LEU A 68 -32.74 -8.58 3.77
CA LEU A 68 -32.83 -7.16 3.46
C LEU A 68 -32.33 -6.98 2.03
N ASP A 69 -32.99 -6.18 1.26
CA ASP A 69 -32.50 -5.74 -0.04
C ASP A 69 -31.22 -4.90 0.13
N ARG A 70 -31.05 -4.27 1.31
CA ARG A 70 -29.87 -3.48 1.69
C ARG A 70 -28.70 -4.41 2.03
N PRO A 71 -27.56 -4.28 1.35
CA PRO A 71 -26.37 -5.06 1.64
C PRO A 71 -25.72 -4.55 2.92
N VAL A 72 -25.70 -5.40 3.94
CA VAL A 72 -25.08 -5.13 5.23
C VAL A 72 -24.38 -6.37 5.74
N THR A 73 -23.36 -6.17 6.56
CA THR A 73 -22.71 -7.24 7.32
C THR A 73 -23.03 -7.04 8.79
N ASP A 74 -23.71 -8.02 9.39
CA ASP A 74 -24.08 -8.03 10.80
C ASP A 74 -23.05 -8.84 11.60
N TYR A 75 -22.37 -8.17 12.53
CA TYR A 75 -21.42 -8.78 13.46
C TYR A 75 -22.08 -9.01 14.82
N LEU A 76 -22.09 -10.25 15.26
CA LEU A 76 -22.46 -10.61 16.62
C LEU A 76 -21.27 -10.32 17.53
N MET A 77 -21.44 -9.41 18.48
CA MET A 77 -20.34 -8.98 19.35
C MET A 77 -20.69 -9.19 20.81
N THR A 78 -19.85 -9.91 21.54
CA THR A 78 -19.94 -10.06 22.99
C THR A 78 -19.40 -8.81 23.66
N VAL A 79 -20.23 -8.13 24.44
CA VAL A 79 -19.85 -6.91 25.16
C VAL A 79 -19.00 -7.30 26.37
N GLU A 80 -17.74 -6.84 26.38
CA GLU A 80 -16.84 -7.05 27.50
C GLU A 80 -16.96 -5.89 28.53
N ARG A 81 -17.19 -4.66 28.03
CA ARG A 81 -17.25 -3.47 28.87
C ARG A 81 -18.06 -2.35 28.20
N VAL A 82 -18.93 -1.72 28.93
CA VAL A 82 -19.61 -0.48 28.52
C VAL A 82 -18.81 0.71 29.06
N LEU A 83 -18.36 1.60 28.18
CA LEU A 83 -17.55 2.76 28.52
C LEU A 83 -18.37 4.04 28.58
N LYS A 84 -19.41 4.14 27.74
CA LYS A 84 -20.34 5.27 27.68
C LYS A 84 -21.74 4.78 27.29
N GLY A 85 -22.76 5.43 27.80
CA GLY A 85 -24.18 5.11 27.53
C GLY A 85 -24.64 3.86 28.26
N THR A 86 -25.71 3.24 27.76
CA THR A 86 -26.35 2.06 28.37
C THR A 86 -26.48 0.97 27.30
N VAL A 87 -25.97 -0.20 27.61
CA VAL A 87 -26.15 -1.43 26.85
C VAL A 87 -26.45 -2.52 27.87
N ASP A 88 -27.68 -3.02 27.87
CA ASP A 88 -28.14 -4.02 28.82
C ASP A 88 -27.90 -5.45 28.33
N GLU A 89 -27.68 -5.62 27.04
CA GLU A 89 -27.44 -6.88 26.38
C GLU A 89 -25.97 -7.31 26.55
N SER A 90 -25.73 -8.57 26.90
CA SER A 90 -24.36 -9.15 26.91
C SER A 90 -23.78 -9.36 25.51
N THR A 91 -24.66 -9.35 24.50
CA THR A 91 -24.32 -9.53 23.09
C THR A 91 -25.13 -8.57 22.26
N VAL A 92 -24.47 -7.84 21.39
CA VAL A 92 -25.07 -6.83 20.51
C VAL A 92 -24.83 -7.17 19.04
N LEU A 93 -25.75 -6.73 18.19
CA LEU A 93 -25.62 -6.85 16.74
C LEU A 93 -25.10 -5.53 16.18
N VAL A 94 -23.86 -5.53 15.72
CA VAL A 94 -23.24 -4.36 15.08
C VAL A 94 -23.35 -4.50 13.58
N ARG A 95 -24.11 -3.62 12.96
CA ARG A 95 -24.35 -3.59 11.52
C ARG A 95 -23.39 -2.63 10.85
N VAL A 96 -22.68 -3.16 9.84
CA VAL A 96 -21.77 -2.39 8.99
C VAL A 96 -22.35 -2.38 7.57
N PRO A 97 -22.40 -1.22 6.89
CA PRO A 97 -22.87 -1.14 5.51
C PRO A 97 -21.90 -1.86 4.58
N GLY A 98 -22.43 -2.44 3.50
CA GLY A 98 -21.68 -3.29 2.59
C GLY A 98 -21.79 -4.79 2.92
N GLY A 99 -21.51 -5.62 1.94
CA GLY A 99 -21.69 -7.06 1.99
C GLY A 99 -22.73 -7.55 1.00
N ARG A 100 -23.29 -8.75 1.21
CA ARG A 100 -24.18 -9.43 0.26
C ARG A 100 -25.64 -9.18 0.57
N ALA A 101 -26.39 -8.65 -0.39
CA ALA A 101 -27.83 -8.47 -0.33
C ALA A 101 -28.61 -9.77 -0.58
N ALA A 102 -29.92 -9.79 -0.25
CA ALA A 102 -30.81 -10.95 -0.45
C ALA A 102 -30.91 -11.42 -1.91
N ASN A 103 -30.74 -10.52 -2.88
CA ASN A 103 -30.74 -10.82 -4.31
C ASN A 103 -29.42 -11.41 -4.82
N GLY A 104 -28.42 -11.62 -3.95
CA GLY A 104 -27.11 -12.16 -4.28
C GLY A 104 -26.08 -11.12 -4.71
N MET A 105 -26.49 -9.88 -4.94
CA MET A 105 -25.57 -8.76 -5.24
C MET A 105 -24.75 -8.43 -4.00
N GLU A 106 -23.51 -8.04 -4.21
CA GLU A 106 -22.59 -7.57 -3.17
C GLU A 106 -22.21 -6.12 -3.42
N LEU A 107 -22.24 -5.33 -2.36
CA LEU A 107 -21.75 -3.96 -2.32
C LEU A 107 -20.47 -3.92 -1.50
N LYS A 108 -19.39 -3.47 -2.08
CA LYS A 108 -18.15 -3.18 -1.35
C LYS A 108 -18.10 -1.68 -1.05
N ILE A 109 -18.07 -1.34 0.24
CA ILE A 109 -17.80 0.01 0.71
C ILE A 109 -16.38 0.03 1.29
N TRP A 110 -15.52 0.79 0.68
CA TRP A 110 -14.13 0.89 1.06
C TRP A 110 -14.00 1.63 2.40
N GLY A 111 -13.12 1.12 3.27
CA GLY A 111 -12.98 1.64 4.61
C GLY A 111 -14.12 1.28 5.58
N ALA A 112 -15.17 0.61 5.13
CA ALA A 112 -16.12 0.02 6.07
C ALA A 112 -15.41 -1.04 6.92
N PRO A 113 -15.54 -1.00 8.26
CA PRO A 113 -14.82 -1.93 9.14
C PRO A 113 -15.17 -3.39 8.87
N VAL A 114 -14.17 -4.22 8.62
CA VAL A 114 -14.31 -5.67 8.47
C VAL A 114 -13.64 -6.35 9.66
N PHE A 115 -14.35 -7.14 10.44
CA PHE A 115 -13.83 -7.77 11.65
C PHE A 115 -13.69 -9.28 11.48
N GLY A 116 -12.59 -9.84 12.02
CA GLY A 116 -12.39 -11.27 12.15
C GLY A 116 -13.02 -11.85 13.43
N GLU A 117 -13.45 -13.11 13.40
CA GLU A 117 -13.93 -13.81 14.60
C GLU A 117 -12.85 -13.84 15.68
N GLY A 118 -13.23 -13.59 16.92
CA GLY A 118 -12.34 -13.47 18.07
C GLY A 118 -11.62 -12.13 18.21
N GLU A 119 -11.72 -11.25 17.22
CA GLU A 119 -11.11 -9.92 17.28
C GLU A 119 -11.75 -9.07 18.38
N ARG A 120 -10.93 -8.34 19.14
CA ARG A 120 -11.35 -7.42 20.18
C ARG A 120 -11.28 -5.99 19.67
N ALA A 121 -12.34 -5.23 19.85
CA ALA A 121 -12.43 -3.87 19.36
C ALA A 121 -13.08 -2.94 20.39
N LEU A 122 -12.70 -1.66 20.35
CA LEU A 122 -13.36 -0.57 21.03
C LEU A 122 -14.17 0.20 19.98
N LEU A 123 -15.48 0.29 20.20
CA LEU A 123 -16.42 0.79 19.22
C LEU A 123 -17.22 1.98 19.78
N PHE A 124 -17.35 3.01 18.96
CA PHE A 124 -18.25 4.14 19.18
C PHE A 124 -19.51 3.95 18.34
N LEU A 125 -20.67 3.90 18.98
CA LEU A 125 -21.88 3.36 18.37
C LEU A 125 -23.08 4.31 18.51
N GLY A 126 -23.95 4.28 17.50
CA GLY A 126 -25.34 4.72 17.56
C GLY A 126 -26.28 3.51 17.67
N ARG A 127 -27.39 3.61 18.42
CA ARG A 127 -28.43 2.59 18.49
C ARG A 127 -29.59 2.93 17.56
N HIS A 128 -30.00 1.99 16.76
CA HIS A 128 -31.09 2.14 15.80
C HIS A 128 -32.41 1.53 16.30
N ALA A 129 -33.52 1.97 15.72
CA ALA A 129 -34.85 1.51 16.09
C ALA A 129 -35.09 0.02 15.80
N ASP A 130 -34.36 -0.56 14.88
CA ASP A 130 -34.38 -2.01 14.55
C ASP A 130 -33.61 -2.87 15.57
N GLY A 131 -33.06 -2.27 16.61
CA GLY A 131 -32.30 -2.93 17.67
C GLY A 131 -30.84 -3.17 17.33
N THR A 132 -30.39 -2.81 16.12
CA THR A 132 -28.97 -2.90 15.74
C THR A 132 -28.18 -1.69 16.23
N TYR A 133 -26.86 -1.87 16.26
CA TYR A 133 -25.91 -0.79 16.54
C TYR A 133 -25.11 -0.50 15.29
N ARG A 134 -24.80 0.77 15.02
CA ARG A 134 -23.97 1.19 13.88
C ARG A 134 -22.75 1.95 14.37
N ILE A 135 -21.64 1.79 13.67
CA ILE A 135 -20.37 2.42 14.05
C ILE A 135 -20.39 3.88 13.59
N LEU A 136 -20.16 4.79 14.52
CA LEU A 136 -20.12 6.23 14.26
C LEU A 136 -18.94 6.56 13.34
N HIS A 137 -19.21 7.20 12.21
CA HIS A 137 -18.21 7.54 11.19
C HIS A 137 -17.39 6.34 10.68
N LEU A 138 -17.99 5.15 10.58
CA LEU A 138 -17.37 3.93 10.06
C LEU A 138 -16.01 3.62 10.73
N MET A 139 -14.93 3.55 9.97
CA MET A 139 -13.58 3.26 10.46
C MET A 139 -13.07 4.26 11.51
N LEU A 140 -13.57 5.49 11.53
CA LEU A 140 -13.15 6.48 12.52
C LEU A 140 -13.65 6.15 13.92
N GLY A 141 -14.79 5.46 14.04
CA GLY A 141 -15.39 5.01 15.30
C GLY A 141 -15.00 3.58 15.71
N ALA A 142 -14.15 2.89 14.95
CA ALA A 142 -13.70 1.53 15.23
C ALA A 142 -12.20 1.51 15.55
N PHE A 143 -11.85 1.06 16.75
CA PHE A 143 -10.47 0.85 17.16
C PHE A 143 -10.24 -0.63 17.43
N ARG A 144 -9.41 -1.26 16.63
CA ARG A 144 -9.03 -2.67 16.78
C ARG A 144 -7.96 -2.83 17.85
N GLU A 145 -7.97 -3.97 18.53
CA GLU A 145 -6.86 -4.35 19.38
C GLU A 145 -5.74 -4.96 18.52
N GLY A 146 -4.53 -4.52 18.75
CA GLY A 146 -3.32 -5.09 18.19
C GLY A 146 -2.22 -5.21 19.24
N VAL A 147 -1.09 -5.78 18.88
CA VAL A 147 0.08 -5.85 19.76
C VAL A 147 1.27 -5.21 19.06
N ILE A 148 1.82 -4.16 19.67
CA ILE A 148 3.05 -3.50 19.19
C ILE A 148 4.06 -3.46 20.33
N ALA A 149 5.26 -4.00 20.09
CA ALA A 149 6.33 -4.07 21.07
C ALA A 149 5.88 -4.70 22.42
N GLY A 150 4.99 -5.70 22.38
CA GLY A 150 4.47 -6.40 23.56
C GLY A 150 3.34 -5.66 24.31
N HIS A 151 2.92 -4.49 23.84
CA HIS A 151 1.80 -3.73 24.40
C HIS A 151 0.52 -3.95 23.59
N ALA A 152 -0.60 -4.18 24.28
CA ALA A 152 -1.93 -4.14 23.67
C ALA A 152 -2.25 -2.69 23.29
N VAL A 153 -2.54 -2.48 22.02
CA VAL A 153 -2.78 -1.15 21.44
C VAL A 153 -4.12 -1.06 20.75
N ALA A 154 -4.74 0.12 20.82
CA ALA A 154 -5.92 0.46 20.04
C ALA A 154 -5.50 1.29 18.82
N TYR A 155 -5.87 0.83 17.64
CA TYR A 155 -5.58 1.52 16.37
C TYR A 155 -6.80 1.55 15.46
N ARG A 156 -6.96 2.62 14.69
CA ARG A 156 -7.91 2.69 13.57
C ARG A 156 -7.27 2.05 12.35
N ASP A 157 -8.03 1.23 11.66
CA ASP A 157 -7.65 0.80 10.33
C ASP A 157 -8.11 1.87 9.33
N LEU A 158 -7.18 2.65 8.84
CA LEU A 158 -7.41 3.67 7.83
C LEU A 158 -6.75 3.27 6.50
N SER A 159 -6.53 1.99 6.29
CA SER A 159 -5.86 1.46 5.10
C SER A 159 -6.72 1.53 3.84
N GLU A 160 -7.99 1.86 3.95
CA GLU A 160 -8.92 2.04 2.82
C GLU A 160 -9.63 3.41 2.87
N VAL A 161 -8.93 4.49 3.33
CA VAL A 161 -9.63 5.76 3.68
C VAL A 161 -8.85 7.01 3.28
N ASP A 162 -9.50 7.91 2.56
CA ASP A 162 -9.00 9.25 2.24
C ASP A 162 -9.07 10.20 3.42
N VAL A 163 -7.96 10.83 3.77
CA VAL A 163 -7.93 11.82 4.84
C VAL A 163 -7.79 13.25 4.31
N LEU A 164 -8.81 14.07 4.50
CA LEU A 164 -8.88 15.44 3.98
C LEU A 164 -7.87 16.39 4.61
N ASP A 165 -7.56 16.24 5.88
CA ASP A 165 -6.60 17.12 6.58
C ASP A 165 -5.16 16.60 6.45
N GLY A 166 -4.27 17.50 6.09
CA GLY A 166 -2.89 17.26 5.69
C GLY A 166 -2.04 16.31 6.55
N ALA A 167 -0.85 16.03 6.03
CA ALA A 167 0.16 15.13 6.60
C ALA A 167 0.39 15.28 8.12
N GLU A 168 0.22 16.49 8.65
CA GLU A 168 0.39 16.75 10.10
C GLU A 168 -0.73 16.14 10.95
N ALA A 169 -1.97 16.15 10.48
CA ALA A 169 -3.09 15.54 11.19
C ALA A 169 -2.94 14.01 11.24
N ARG A 170 -2.66 13.39 10.10
CA ARG A 170 -2.39 11.92 10.03
C ARG A 170 -1.13 11.54 10.81
N ALA A 171 -0.06 12.32 10.70
CA ALA A 171 1.17 12.11 11.45
C ALA A 171 0.99 12.33 12.96
N GLY A 172 0.12 13.26 13.35
CA GLY A 172 -0.15 13.55 14.75
C GLY A 172 -1.08 12.54 15.42
N GLU A 173 -2.18 12.14 14.77
CA GLU A 173 -3.23 11.28 15.35
C GLU A 173 -2.95 9.77 15.15
N ASN A 174 -2.51 9.34 13.96
CA ASN A 174 -2.23 7.93 13.68
C ASN A 174 -0.87 7.47 14.20
N ARG A 175 0.10 8.36 14.37
CA ARG A 175 1.38 8.03 15.03
C ARG A 175 1.26 7.93 16.54
N LYS A 176 0.18 8.43 17.13
CA LYS A 176 -0.11 8.26 18.54
C LYS A 176 -0.82 6.93 18.73
N VAL A 177 -0.04 5.90 18.95
CA VAL A 177 -0.58 4.60 19.33
C VAL A 177 -1.15 4.69 20.73
N ARG A 178 -2.35 4.18 20.93
CA ARG A 178 -3.08 4.22 22.20
C ARG A 178 -2.91 2.90 22.92
N ALA A 179 -2.51 2.90 24.18
CA ALA A 179 -2.59 1.72 25.04
C ALA A 179 -4.06 1.33 25.20
N PHE A 180 -4.44 0.11 24.79
CA PHE A 180 -5.84 -0.28 24.62
C PHE A 180 -6.68 -0.06 25.89
N ASP A 181 -6.29 -0.66 27.00
CA ASP A 181 -7.07 -0.59 28.24
C ASP A 181 -7.05 0.81 28.87
N ARG A 182 -5.93 1.53 28.83
CA ARG A 182 -5.86 2.91 29.31
C ARG A 182 -6.74 3.85 28.47
N PHE A 183 -6.80 3.63 27.18
CA PHE A 183 -7.69 4.40 26.32
C PHE A 183 -9.17 4.12 26.65
N ALA A 184 -9.52 2.86 26.88
CA ALA A 184 -10.85 2.48 27.33
C ALA A 184 -11.20 3.11 28.70
N ASP A 185 -10.27 3.12 29.66
CA ASP A 185 -10.45 3.76 30.96
C ASP A 185 -10.67 5.26 30.83
N TRP A 186 -9.84 5.94 30.05
CA TRP A 186 -9.96 7.37 29.77
C TRP A 186 -11.31 7.72 29.13
N ILE A 187 -11.83 6.90 28.20
CA ILE A 187 -13.16 7.10 27.61
C ILE A 187 -14.25 7.02 28.69
N ALA A 188 -14.18 6.02 29.57
CA ALA A 188 -15.14 5.84 30.63
C ALA A 188 -15.12 7.02 31.64
N ASP A 189 -13.93 7.51 31.98
CA ASP A 189 -13.72 8.65 32.86
C ASP A 189 -14.28 9.94 32.27
N ARG A 190 -13.98 10.19 30.98
CA ARG A 190 -14.54 11.32 30.26
C ARG A 190 -16.06 11.26 30.15
N ALA A 191 -16.61 10.10 29.86
CA ALA A 191 -18.08 9.89 29.81
C ALA A 191 -18.75 10.16 31.16
N ALA A 192 -18.04 9.89 32.26
CA ALA A 192 -18.49 10.20 33.63
C ALA A 192 -18.16 11.64 34.05
N ALA A 193 -17.77 12.52 33.11
CA ALA A 193 -17.35 13.91 33.36
C ALA A 193 -16.13 14.06 34.29
N ARG A 194 -15.35 13.02 34.46
CA ARG A 194 -14.04 13.10 35.11
C ARG A 194 -13.02 13.61 34.06
N LEU A 195 -12.52 14.81 34.30
CA LEU A 195 -11.60 15.47 33.36
C LEU A 195 -10.15 15.06 33.67
N GLU A 196 -9.66 14.07 32.95
CA GLU A 196 -8.26 13.66 33.00
C GLU A 196 -7.54 13.98 31.70
N MET A 197 -6.24 14.28 31.82
CA MET A 197 -5.40 14.46 30.65
C MET A 197 -5.20 13.11 29.95
N PRO A 198 -5.14 13.08 28.61
CA PRO A 198 -4.92 11.83 27.87
C PRO A 198 -3.53 11.27 28.19
N ASP A 199 -3.47 10.20 28.99
CA ASP A 199 -2.25 9.48 29.39
C ASP A 199 -2.06 8.14 28.65
N TYR A 200 -2.96 7.84 27.73
CA TYR A 200 -3.04 6.57 27.01
C TYR A 200 -2.15 6.49 25.77
N TYR A 201 -1.52 7.59 25.35
CA TYR A 201 -0.63 7.57 24.20
C TYR A 201 0.70 6.89 24.53
N LEU A 202 1.09 5.94 23.67
CA LEU A 202 2.37 5.25 23.77
C LEU A 202 3.39 5.90 22.84
N SER A 203 4.57 6.22 23.38
CA SER A 203 5.72 6.60 22.57
C SER A 203 6.40 5.33 22.06
N LEU A 204 6.19 4.97 20.82
CA LEU A 204 6.86 3.86 20.19
C LEU A 204 8.20 4.30 19.57
N PRO A 205 9.21 3.41 19.52
CA PRO A 205 10.45 3.68 18.80
C PRO A 205 10.18 4.04 17.33
N ALA A 206 10.94 4.97 16.78
CA ALA A 206 10.85 5.33 15.39
C ALA A 206 11.08 4.08 14.52
N GLY A 207 10.16 3.76 13.62
CA GLY A 207 10.24 2.61 12.70
C GLY A 207 9.28 1.45 12.98
N SER A 208 8.55 1.44 14.11
CA SER A 208 7.62 0.34 14.44
C SER A 208 6.28 0.38 13.70
N GLN A 209 6.06 1.33 12.79
CA GLN A 209 4.78 1.54 12.10
C GLN A 209 4.83 1.42 10.56
N ASN A 210 5.93 0.96 9.98
CA ASN A 210 6.02 0.84 8.52
C ASN A 210 5.38 -0.46 8.04
N SER A 211 4.09 -0.43 7.71
CA SER A 211 3.51 -1.37 6.77
C SER A 211 3.73 -0.89 5.33
N LEU A 212 4.15 -1.82 4.51
CA LEU A 212 4.50 -1.67 3.11
C LEU A 212 3.24 -1.52 2.25
N LEU A 213 3.20 -0.53 1.37
CA LEU A 213 2.08 -0.37 0.45
C LEU A 213 2.55 0.00 -0.97
N PRO A 214 1.88 -0.48 -2.04
CA PRO A 214 2.32 -0.35 -3.43
C PRO A 214 1.84 0.94 -4.13
N MET A 215 2.39 1.23 -5.31
CA MET A 215 1.93 2.27 -6.24
C MET A 215 0.65 1.83 -6.93
N PHE A 216 -0.15 2.75 -7.52
CA PHE A 216 -1.58 2.65 -7.79
C PHE A 216 -2.17 1.25 -7.57
N THR A 217 -3.27 1.18 -6.93
CA THR A 217 -3.92 -0.09 -6.65
C THR A 217 -5.17 -0.23 -7.50
N LEU A 218 -5.61 -1.46 -7.66
CA LEU A 218 -6.87 -1.78 -8.29
C LEU A 218 -7.81 -2.34 -7.24
N LEU A 219 -9.04 -1.89 -7.30
CA LEU A 219 -10.07 -2.32 -6.38
C LEU A 219 -10.66 -3.67 -6.78
N GLY A 220 -10.98 -4.48 -5.79
CA GLY A 220 -11.55 -5.79 -6.02
C GLY A 220 -11.92 -6.52 -4.74
N ASP A 221 -12.29 -7.78 -4.87
CA ASP A 221 -12.60 -8.65 -3.75
C ASP A 221 -11.93 -10.02 -3.89
N SER A 222 -11.61 -10.64 -2.76
CA SER A 222 -11.06 -12.01 -2.70
C SER A 222 -9.87 -12.24 -3.65
N GLY A 223 -8.99 -11.23 -3.80
CA GLY A 223 -7.79 -11.29 -4.64
C GLY A 223 -8.05 -11.13 -6.13
N ARG A 224 -9.26 -10.78 -6.54
CA ARG A 224 -9.64 -10.46 -7.91
C ARG A 224 -10.01 -8.99 -8.03
N ASN A 225 -9.45 -8.30 -9.02
CA ASN A 225 -9.78 -6.91 -9.31
C ASN A 225 -11.16 -6.80 -9.97
N SER A 226 -11.82 -5.65 -9.85
CA SER A 226 -13.11 -5.37 -10.46
C SER A 226 -13.00 -4.37 -11.61
N ARG A 227 -13.90 -4.46 -12.58
CA ARG A 227 -14.02 -3.52 -13.71
C ARG A 227 -15.38 -3.62 -14.41
N TRP A 228 -15.72 -2.57 -15.15
CA TRP A 228 -16.84 -2.59 -16.11
C TRP A 228 -16.45 -3.33 -17.37
N PHE A 229 -17.33 -4.17 -17.89
CA PHE A 229 -17.18 -4.86 -19.17
C PHE A 229 -18.04 -4.24 -20.28
N GLU A 230 -18.95 -3.36 -19.93
CA GLU A 230 -19.87 -2.66 -20.83
C GLU A 230 -19.11 -1.82 -21.85
N PHE A 231 -18.04 -1.18 -21.43
CA PHE A 231 -17.17 -0.37 -22.30
C PHE A 231 -16.51 -1.20 -23.41
N ASP A 232 -16.23 -2.48 -23.19
CA ASP A 232 -15.56 -3.35 -24.17
C ASP A 232 -16.40 -3.56 -25.44
N SER A 233 -17.71 -3.45 -25.32
CA SER A 233 -18.66 -3.53 -26.43
C SER A 233 -19.13 -2.16 -26.95
N GLY A 234 -18.49 -1.07 -26.48
CA GLY A 234 -18.87 0.30 -26.81
C GLY A 234 -20.08 0.81 -26.02
N GLY A 235 -20.48 0.08 -24.96
CA GLY A 235 -21.52 0.50 -24.04
C GLY A 235 -21.15 1.76 -23.26
N GLN A 236 -22.14 2.34 -22.61
CA GLN A 236 -22.03 3.55 -21.81
C GLN A 236 -22.58 3.30 -20.42
N ILE A 237 -21.93 3.82 -19.41
CA ILE A 237 -22.42 3.83 -18.04
C ILE A 237 -23.04 5.20 -17.76
N THR A 238 -24.30 5.17 -17.36
CA THR A 238 -25.08 6.39 -17.17
C THR A 238 -25.27 6.64 -15.68
N TRP A 239 -24.91 7.82 -15.25
CA TRP A 239 -25.10 8.33 -13.90
C TRP A 239 -26.32 9.23 -13.79
N ARG A 240 -26.89 9.29 -12.60
CA ARG A 240 -27.92 10.24 -12.19
C ARG A 240 -27.48 10.96 -10.92
N ILE A 241 -28.06 12.13 -10.68
CA ILE A 241 -27.87 12.87 -9.43
C ILE A 241 -29.25 12.96 -8.74
N ASP A 242 -29.26 12.77 -7.41
CA ASP A 242 -30.41 13.14 -6.63
C ASP A 242 -30.64 14.66 -6.73
N GLY A 243 -31.80 15.05 -7.23
CA GLY A 243 -32.13 16.45 -7.49
C GLY A 243 -32.58 17.23 -6.27
N ASP A 244 -33.02 16.55 -5.23
CA ASP A 244 -33.72 17.18 -4.10
C ASP A 244 -32.74 17.93 -3.17
N ALA A 245 -31.51 17.43 -3.01
CA ALA A 245 -30.50 18.00 -2.14
C ALA A 245 -29.57 19.05 -2.79
N LEU A 246 -29.75 19.39 -4.08
CA LEU A 246 -28.85 20.29 -4.81
C LEU A 246 -28.98 21.77 -4.45
N ALA A 247 -30.08 22.16 -3.81
CA ALA A 247 -30.32 23.54 -3.44
C ALA A 247 -29.36 24.00 -2.32
N GLY A 248 -28.70 25.13 -2.52
CA GLY A 248 -27.86 25.76 -1.51
C GLY A 248 -26.37 25.46 -1.60
N TYR A 249 -25.90 24.67 -2.58
CA TYR A 249 -24.47 24.56 -2.87
C TYR A 249 -23.97 25.82 -3.61
N SER A 250 -22.79 26.31 -3.21
CA SER A 250 -22.12 27.45 -3.88
C SER A 250 -21.56 27.10 -5.25
N ALA A 251 -21.39 25.80 -5.53
CA ALA A 251 -21.03 25.24 -6.83
C ALA A 251 -22.27 24.53 -7.42
N ASN A 252 -22.42 24.51 -8.75
CA ASN A 252 -23.45 23.69 -9.39
C ASN A 252 -23.00 22.22 -9.38
N PRO A 253 -23.62 21.35 -8.55
CA PRO A 253 -23.17 19.96 -8.41
C PRO A 253 -23.31 19.16 -9.72
N SER A 254 -24.34 19.43 -10.53
CA SER A 254 -24.53 18.74 -11.81
C SER A 254 -23.42 19.05 -12.81
N ASP A 255 -22.97 20.30 -12.86
CA ASP A 255 -21.87 20.70 -13.74
C ASP A 255 -20.53 20.17 -13.21
N ALA A 256 -20.31 20.20 -11.92
CA ALA A 256 -19.12 19.65 -11.30
C ALA A 256 -19.01 18.13 -11.56
N PHE A 257 -20.11 17.39 -11.41
CA PHE A 257 -20.12 15.96 -11.69
C PHE A 257 -19.93 15.63 -13.17
N ARG A 258 -20.58 16.40 -14.05
CA ARG A 258 -20.38 16.27 -15.50
C ARG A 258 -18.90 16.46 -15.88
N ASN A 259 -18.23 17.44 -15.29
CA ASN A 259 -16.82 17.70 -15.53
C ASN A 259 -15.93 16.58 -14.95
N ALA A 260 -16.29 16.04 -13.78
CA ALA A 260 -15.63 14.87 -13.17
C ALA A 260 -15.68 13.64 -14.08
N LEU A 261 -16.88 13.30 -14.58
CA LEU A 261 -17.07 12.18 -15.50
C LEU A 261 -16.35 12.41 -16.85
N ALA A 262 -16.36 13.65 -17.33
CA ALA A 262 -15.71 14.03 -18.59
C ALA A 262 -14.18 13.89 -18.51
N ALA A 263 -13.58 14.08 -17.34
CA ALA A 263 -12.13 13.89 -17.16
C ALA A 263 -11.73 12.44 -17.44
N TRP A 264 -12.47 11.45 -16.93
CA TRP A 264 -12.23 10.03 -17.20
C TRP A 264 -12.48 9.65 -18.66
N ASN A 265 -13.50 10.24 -19.29
CA ASN A 265 -13.80 10.03 -20.70
C ASN A 265 -12.73 10.60 -21.65
N ALA A 266 -11.93 11.55 -21.18
CA ALA A 266 -10.95 12.25 -22.01
C ALA A 266 -9.73 11.39 -22.38
N GLU A 267 -9.48 10.27 -21.67
CA GLU A 267 -8.37 9.37 -22.00
C GLU A 267 -8.67 8.60 -23.29
N SER A 268 -7.99 8.99 -24.35
CA SER A 268 -8.28 8.54 -25.72
C SER A 268 -7.94 7.07 -26.01
N HIS A 269 -7.16 6.42 -25.16
CA HIS A 269 -6.76 5.02 -25.32
C HIS A 269 -7.70 4.05 -24.60
N THR A 270 -8.72 4.55 -23.91
CA THR A 270 -9.71 3.73 -23.24
C THR A 270 -11.10 3.90 -23.86
N PRO A 271 -11.94 2.86 -23.85
CA PRO A 271 -13.30 2.94 -24.38
C PRO A 271 -14.30 3.52 -23.37
N ILE A 272 -13.85 4.15 -22.29
CA ILE A 272 -14.72 4.63 -21.22
C ILE A 272 -15.71 5.67 -21.74
N LYS A 273 -16.97 5.48 -21.37
CA LYS A 273 -18.07 6.37 -21.69
C LYS A 273 -18.99 6.52 -20.49
N TYR A 274 -18.63 7.42 -19.60
CA TYR A 274 -19.52 7.90 -18.56
C TYR A 274 -20.43 9.02 -19.11
N SER A 275 -21.67 9.04 -18.70
CA SER A 275 -22.61 10.12 -19.02
C SER A 275 -23.46 10.48 -17.81
N LEU A 276 -23.97 11.69 -17.78
CA LEU A 276 -24.91 12.17 -16.79
C LEU A 276 -26.27 12.39 -17.46
N ALA A 277 -27.26 11.60 -17.05
CA ALA A 277 -28.63 11.68 -17.59
C ALA A 277 -29.50 12.78 -16.94
N GLY A 278 -28.96 13.53 -15.98
CA GLY A 278 -29.67 14.59 -15.26
C GLY A 278 -30.02 14.20 -13.83
N THR A 279 -30.93 14.96 -13.23
CA THR A 279 -31.42 14.74 -11.86
C THR A 279 -32.59 13.76 -11.85
N SER A 280 -32.72 13.02 -10.77
CA SER A 280 -33.87 12.17 -10.46
C SER A 280 -34.17 12.23 -8.97
N GLY A 281 -35.40 11.89 -8.57
CA GLY A 281 -35.75 11.68 -7.17
C GLY A 281 -35.43 10.26 -6.67
N LEU A 282 -34.42 9.63 -7.24
CA LEU A 282 -33.99 8.29 -6.83
C LEU A 282 -33.07 8.40 -5.63
N THR A 283 -33.42 7.66 -4.59
CA THR A 283 -32.70 7.64 -3.31
C THR A 283 -32.19 6.25 -2.96
N ALA A 284 -32.07 5.34 -3.95
CA ALA A 284 -31.67 3.96 -3.70
C ALA A 284 -30.24 3.89 -3.13
N GLY A 285 -29.26 4.49 -3.81
CA GLY A 285 -27.87 4.49 -3.35
C GLY A 285 -27.43 3.11 -2.87
N PHE A 286 -26.96 3.04 -1.64
CA PHE A 286 -26.54 1.77 -1.01
C PHE A 286 -27.70 0.99 -0.37
N ASP A 287 -28.91 1.48 -0.41
CA ASP A 287 -30.06 0.80 0.19
C ASP A 287 -30.38 -0.53 -0.52
N HIS A 288 -30.39 -0.51 -1.86
CA HIS A 288 -30.56 -1.72 -2.67
C HIS A 288 -30.05 -1.52 -4.10
N PHE A 289 -29.64 -2.63 -4.72
CA PHE A 289 -29.27 -2.62 -6.13
C PHE A 289 -30.50 -2.45 -7.01
N ASP A 290 -30.60 -1.31 -7.68
CA ASP A 290 -31.70 -0.98 -8.61
C ASP A 290 -31.25 -0.92 -10.09
N GLY A 291 -29.97 -1.23 -10.35
CA GLY A 291 -29.36 -1.20 -11.68
C GLY A 291 -29.10 0.23 -12.20
N GLN A 292 -29.15 1.22 -11.33
CA GLN A 292 -28.81 2.60 -11.66
C GLN A 292 -27.53 3.00 -10.91
N ASN A 293 -26.81 3.99 -11.44
CA ASN A 293 -25.65 4.57 -10.80
C ASN A 293 -26.04 5.97 -10.33
N VAL A 294 -26.00 6.22 -9.04
CA VAL A 294 -26.54 7.44 -8.46
C VAL A 294 -25.48 8.14 -7.61
N LEU A 295 -25.42 9.46 -7.74
CA LEU A 295 -24.73 10.36 -6.82
C LEU A 295 -25.76 10.96 -5.88
N LEU A 296 -25.70 10.60 -4.60
CA LEU A 296 -26.55 11.14 -3.54
C LEU A 296 -25.82 12.23 -2.76
N PHE A 297 -26.56 13.27 -2.40
CA PHE A 297 -26.09 14.36 -1.56
C PHE A 297 -26.84 14.36 -0.23
N GLU A 298 -26.13 14.72 0.86
CA GLU A 298 -26.70 14.83 2.21
C GLU A 298 -27.30 13.48 2.71
N ASP A 299 -26.66 12.38 2.38
CA ASP A 299 -26.91 11.01 2.85
C ASP A 299 -28.37 10.67 3.19
N PRO A 300 -29.29 10.69 2.22
CA PRO A 300 -30.73 10.58 2.47
C PRO A 300 -31.15 9.25 3.09
N ASN A 301 -30.31 8.22 2.98
CA ASN A 301 -30.58 6.88 3.47
C ASN A 301 -29.91 6.60 4.83
N ASN A 302 -29.15 7.56 5.38
CA ASN A 302 -28.28 7.38 6.55
C ASN A 302 -27.35 6.16 6.39
N ASP A 303 -26.64 6.11 5.28
CA ASP A 303 -25.66 5.08 4.96
C ASP A 303 -24.42 5.22 5.84
N VAL A 304 -24.11 6.45 6.25
CA VAL A 304 -22.98 6.81 7.11
C VAL A 304 -23.50 7.30 8.46
N GLU A 305 -23.24 6.55 9.52
CA GLU A 305 -23.59 6.98 10.88
C GLU A 305 -22.76 8.19 11.29
N GLY A 306 -23.44 9.33 11.57
CA GLY A 306 -22.85 10.59 12.02
C GLY A 306 -22.51 11.57 10.90
N ASN A 307 -22.88 12.84 11.12
CA ASN A 307 -22.73 13.91 10.13
C ASN A 307 -21.31 14.44 10.07
N PHE A 308 -20.87 14.78 8.88
CA PHE A 308 -19.58 15.48 8.66
C PHE A 308 -19.62 16.90 9.24
N SER A 309 -18.51 17.37 9.76
CA SER A 309 -18.33 18.75 10.20
C SER A 309 -16.96 19.29 9.86
N CYS A 310 -16.89 20.44 9.21
CA CYS A 310 -15.64 21.13 8.93
C CYS A 310 -14.81 21.46 10.18
N SER A 311 -15.45 21.55 11.35
CA SER A 311 -14.78 21.88 12.60
C SER A 311 -14.31 20.64 13.38
N THR A 312 -15.02 19.52 13.26
CA THR A 312 -14.76 18.32 14.05
C THR A 312 -14.29 17.13 13.24
N GLY A 313 -14.51 17.11 11.93
CA GLY A 313 -14.21 15.98 11.06
C GLY A 313 -15.40 15.06 10.84
N GLY A 314 -15.15 13.87 10.35
CA GLY A 314 -16.09 12.81 10.02
C GLY A 314 -15.88 12.27 8.61
N THR A 315 -16.68 11.30 8.18
CA THR A 315 -16.71 10.79 6.81
C THR A 315 -17.35 11.81 5.89
N LEU A 316 -16.71 12.12 4.76
CA LEU A 316 -17.21 13.08 3.76
C LEU A 316 -18.05 12.41 2.68
N ALA A 317 -17.46 11.40 2.05
CA ALA A 317 -18.08 10.69 0.97
C ALA A 317 -17.71 9.21 1.04
N VAL A 318 -18.55 8.38 0.47
CA VAL A 318 -18.30 6.96 0.27
C VAL A 318 -18.75 6.58 -1.13
N GLY A 319 -17.91 5.86 -1.86
CA GLY A 319 -18.23 5.29 -3.15
C GLY A 319 -18.12 3.77 -3.09
N GLY A 320 -18.95 3.05 -3.86
CA GLY A 320 -18.90 1.61 -3.88
C GLY A 320 -19.47 0.99 -5.14
N PRO A 321 -18.80 -0.01 -5.72
CA PRO A 321 -19.35 -0.82 -6.80
C PRO A 321 -20.29 -1.91 -6.27
N TRP A 322 -21.30 -2.20 -7.08
CA TRP A 322 -22.15 -3.37 -6.97
C TRP A 322 -21.65 -4.46 -7.90
N PHE A 323 -21.53 -5.66 -7.41
CA PHE A 323 -21.14 -6.82 -8.21
C PHE A 323 -21.77 -8.11 -7.68
N ASP A 324 -21.84 -9.12 -8.54
CA ASP A 324 -22.07 -10.50 -8.15
C ASP A 324 -20.70 -11.19 -8.12
N PRO A 325 -20.21 -11.70 -6.98
CA PRO A 325 -18.88 -12.30 -6.85
C PRO A 325 -18.67 -13.48 -7.81
N ASP A 326 -19.75 -14.14 -8.24
CA ASP A 326 -19.72 -15.27 -9.15
C ASP A 326 -19.74 -14.83 -10.63
N THR A 327 -20.10 -13.57 -10.91
CA THR A 327 -20.10 -13.01 -12.25
C THR A 327 -18.75 -12.38 -12.59
N THR A 328 -17.96 -13.11 -13.36
CA THR A 328 -16.62 -12.70 -13.76
C THR A 328 -16.49 -12.54 -15.27
N GLY A 329 -15.46 -11.82 -15.69
CA GLY A 329 -15.07 -11.67 -17.08
C GLY A 329 -13.56 -11.78 -17.26
N ARG A 330 -13.11 -12.08 -18.48
CA ARG A 330 -11.67 -12.11 -18.80
C ARG A 330 -11.25 -10.86 -19.53
N TRP A 331 -10.16 -10.27 -19.05
CA TRP A 331 -9.52 -9.11 -19.64
C TRP A 331 -8.00 -9.28 -19.59
N ASN A 332 -7.32 -9.13 -20.71
CA ASN A 332 -5.87 -9.28 -20.83
C ASN A 332 -5.32 -10.54 -20.10
N ASN A 333 -6.01 -11.68 -20.30
CA ASN A 333 -5.71 -12.99 -19.69
C ASN A 333 -5.92 -13.10 -18.16
N GLU A 334 -6.43 -12.08 -17.51
CA GLU A 334 -6.83 -12.10 -16.11
C GLU A 334 -8.35 -12.26 -15.95
N THR A 335 -8.77 -12.75 -14.79
CA THR A 335 -10.18 -12.81 -14.40
C THR A 335 -10.51 -11.65 -13.49
N PHE A 336 -11.48 -10.85 -13.89
CA PHE A 336 -11.99 -9.73 -13.12
C PHE A 336 -13.41 -9.99 -12.65
N ILE A 337 -13.79 -9.43 -11.51
CA ILE A 337 -15.17 -9.32 -11.08
C ILE A 337 -15.85 -8.27 -11.98
N ARG A 338 -17.05 -8.58 -12.45
CA ARG A 338 -17.84 -7.63 -13.26
C ARG A 338 -18.55 -6.64 -12.35
N ILE A 339 -18.26 -5.36 -12.47
CA ILE A 339 -19.07 -4.30 -11.86
C ILE A 339 -20.40 -4.26 -12.59
N GLN A 340 -21.51 -4.21 -11.87
CA GLN A 340 -22.89 -4.19 -12.42
C GLN A 340 -23.62 -2.89 -12.12
N GLY A 341 -23.14 -2.14 -11.13
CA GLY A 341 -23.60 -0.82 -10.75
C GLY A 341 -22.58 -0.14 -9.85
N ALA A 342 -22.75 1.14 -9.58
CA ALA A 342 -21.95 1.85 -8.61
C ALA A 342 -22.69 3.09 -8.11
N ASP A 343 -22.56 3.39 -6.82
CA ASP A 343 -23.16 4.58 -6.22
C ASP A 343 -22.12 5.37 -5.44
N ILE A 344 -22.38 6.67 -5.30
CA ILE A 344 -21.57 7.58 -4.49
C ILE A 344 -22.52 8.33 -3.57
N VAL A 345 -22.20 8.35 -2.27
CA VAL A 345 -22.97 9.05 -1.26
C VAL A 345 -22.09 10.10 -0.60
N LEU A 346 -22.51 11.36 -0.68
CA LEU A 346 -21.92 12.47 0.06
C LEU A 346 -22.67 12.66 1.38
N ASN A 347 -21.94 12.64 2.48
CA ASN A 347 -22.50 12.68 3.83
C ASN A 347 -23.14 14.03 4.17
N ASP A 348 -24.04 14.02 5.13
CA ASP A 348 -24.61 15.22 5.73
C ASP A 348 -23.56 16.19 6.23
N GLY A 349 -23.80 17.50 6.01
CA GLY A 349 -22.93 18.58 6.48
C GLY A 349 -21.72 18.87 5.61
N ILE A 350 -21.51 18.15 4.51
CA ILE A 350 -20.36 18.33 3.62
C ILE A 350 -20.31 19.73 2.95
N ARG A 351 -21.43 20.46 2.90
CA ARG A 351 -21.52 21.82 2.30
C ARG A 351 -20.46 22.77 2.84
N CYS A 352 -20.16 22.69 4.12
CA CYS A 352 -19.18 23.57 4.75
C CYS A 352 -17.80 23.48 4.14
N LEU A 353 -17.43 22.35 3.53
CA LEU A 353 -16.16 22.17 2.83
C LEU A 353 -16.09 23.06 1.58
N PHE A 354 -17.14 23.07 0.78
CA PHE A 354 -17.20 23.83 -0.47
C PHE A 354 -17.37 25.32 -0.21
N GLU A 355 -18.16 25.70 0.80
CA GLU A 355 -18.33 27.10 1.20
C GLU A 355 -17.04 27.76 1.69
N ARG A 356 -16.11 26.98 2.24
CA ARG A 356 -14.81 27.46 2.73
C ARG A 356 -13.69 27.36 1.69
N SER A 357 -13.91 26.68 0.59
CA SER A 357 -12.91 26.59 -0.48
C SER A 357 -12.79 27.91 -1.23
N SER A 358 -11.57 28.28 -1.61
CA SER A 358 -11.31 29.42 -2.48
C SER A 358 -11.87 29.23 -3.91
N ASN A 359 -12.09 27.98 -4.32
CA ASN A 359 -12.71 27.60 -5.58
C ASN A 359 -13.66 26.40 -5.35
N PRO A 360 -14.90 26.67 -4.91
CA PRO A 360 -15.86 25.60 -4.56
C PRO A 360 -16.16 24.64 -5.70
N VAL A 361 -16.25 25.15 -6.94
CA VAL A 361 -16.51 24.33 -8.13
C VAL A 361 -15.39 23.32 -8.34
N LYS A 362 -14.14 23.75 -8.29
CA LYS A 362 -12.99 22.88 -8.51
C LYS A 362 -12.78 21.89 -7.36
N ALA A 363 -13.08 22.28 -6.14
CA ALA A 363 -13.02 21.37 -4.98
C ALA A 363 -14.06 20.25 -5.12
N LEU A 364 -15.27 20.57 -5.56
CA LEU A 364 -16.32 19.58 -5.80
C LEU A 364 -16.01 18.71 -7.02
N GLU A 365 -15.51 19.28 -8.13
CA GLU A 365 -15.04 18.51 -9.28
C GLU A 365 -13.95 17.51 -8.91
N GLU A 366 -12.98 17.90 -8.09
CA GLU A 366 -11.88 17.04 -7.66
C GLU A 366 -12.40 15.86 -6.82
N LEU A 367 -13.24 16.13 -5.81
CA LEU A 367 -13.86 15.08 -5.00
C LEU A 367 -14.67 14.11 -5.84
N LEU A 368 -15.57 14.62 -6.68
CA LEU A 368 -16.45 13.77 -7.48
C LEU A 368 -15.69 12.97 -8.55
N ALA A 369 -14.61 13.52 -9.09
CA ALA A 369 -13.75 12.77 -10.01
C ALA A 369 -12.98 11.68 -9.30
N HIS A 370 -12.49 11.94 -8.10
CA HIS A 370 -11.81 10.96 -7.24
C HIS A 370 -12.76 9.78 -6.92
N GLU A 371 -13.93 10.03 -6.34
CA GLU A 371 -14.91 8.97 -6.04
C GLU A 371 -15.35 8.21 -7.32
N SER A 372 -15.47 8.92 -8.46
CA SER A 372 -15.79 8.26 -9.73
C SER A 372 -14.66 7.34 -10.21
N GLY A 373 -13.42 7.64 -9.89
CA GLY A 373 -12.26 6.77 -10.17
C GLY A 373 -12.36 5.42 -9.45
N HIS A 374 -12.84 5.44 -8.21
CA HIS A 374 -13.09 4.22 -7.45
C HIS A 374 -14.17 3.35 -8.11
N THR A 375 -15.22 3.96 -8.64
CA THR A 375 -16.26 3.23 -9.36
C THR A 375 -15.79 2.64 -10.70
N LEU A 376 -14.61 3.05 -11.20
CA LEU A 376 -13.92 2.41 -12.33
C LEU A 376 -13.08 1.20 -11.93
N GLY A 377 -12.89 0.96 -10.64
CA GLY A 377 -12.02 -0.07 -10.12
C GLY A 377 -10.60 0.42 -9.80
N LEU A 378 -10.37 1.73 -9.73
CA LEU A 378 -9.09 2.33 -9.34
C LEU A 378 -9.04 2.51 -7.82
N GLY A 379 -7.90 2.19 -7.24
CA GLY A 379 -7.53 2.60 -5.89
C GLY A 379 -6.59 3.81 -5.92
N HIS A 380 -6.05 4.19 -4.75
CA HIS A 380 -5.19 5.35 -4.67
C HIS A 380 -3.82 5.17 -5.31
N SER A 381 -3.25 6.28 -5.79
CA SER A 381 -1.90 6.35 -6.34
C SER A 381 -0.84 6.20 -5.25
N SER A 382 -1.06 6.75 -4.07
CA SER A 382 -0.21 6.64 -2.89
C SER A 382 -0.93 7.10 -1.63
N GLU A 383 -0.65 6.41 -0.53
CA GLU A 383 -1.12 6.70 0.82
C GLU A 383 -0.07 7.44 1.67
N ASN A 384 1.09 7.67 1.11
CA ASN A 384 2.19 8.27 1.83
C ASN A 384 1.97 9.78 2.00
N PRO A 385 1.71 10.30 3.20
CA PRO A 385 1.51 11.74 3.42
C PRO A 385 2.75 12.59 3.08
N ASN A 386 3.90 11.96 2.99
CA ASN A 386 5.17 12.57 2.61
C ASN A 386 5.64 12.05 1.24
N GLU A 387 4.70 11.79 0.32
CA GLU A 387 5.02 11.27 -1.01
C GLU A 387 5.96 12.23 -1.75
N THR A 388 7.15 11.73 -2.06
CA THR A 388 8.18 12.49 -2.78
C THR A 388 8.08 12.32 -4.29
N ASN A 389 7.45 11.24 -4.74
CA ASN A 389 7.18 11.03 -6.14
C ASN A 389 6.02 11.94 -6.59
N ALA A 390 6.35 12.98 -7.36
CA ALA A 390 5.37 13.94 -7.83
C ALA A 390 4.26 13.30 -8.69
N ALA A 391 4.56 12.23 -9.43
CA ALA A 391 3.56 11.54 -10.26
C ALA A 391 2.45 10.89 -9.41
N LEU A 392 2.80 10.41 -8.22
CA LEU A 392 1.86 9.80 -7.29
C LEU A 392 1.17 10.85 -6.42
N ARG A 393 1.96 11.79 -5.86
CA ARG A 393 1.44 12.85 -4.98
C ARG A 393 0.46 13.78 -5.67
N ASP A 394 0.70 14.09 -6.95
CA ASP A 394 -0.10 15.03 -7.72
C ASP A 394 -1.23 14.34 -8.50
N ALA A 395 -1.38 13.02 -8.40
CA ALA A 395 -2.45 12.24 -9.02
C ALA A 395 -3.83 12.62 -8.47
N LEU A 396 -4.86 12.52 -9.30
CA LEU A 396 -6.25 12.68 -8.87
C LEU A 396 -6.62 11.61 -7.84
N MET A 397 -6.16 10.37 -8.09
CA MET A 397 -6.34 9.24 -7.18
C MET A 397 -5.31 9.22 -6.03
N TYR A 398 -4.62 10.33 -5.74
CA TYR A 398 -3.84 10.44 -4.51
C TYR A 398 -4.80 10.41 -3.31
N TYR A 399 -4.43 9.70 -2.23
CA TYR A 399 -5.30 9.50 -1.06
C TYR A 399 -5.90 10.78 -0.46
N ARG A 400 -5.55 11.94 -0.97
CA ARG A 400 -5.93 13.24 -0.45
C ARG A 400 -6.32 14.19 -1.57
N ILE A 401 -7.50 14.77 -1.44
CA ILE A 401 -7.94 15.89 -2.27
C ILE A 401 -6.99 17.07 -2.06
N HIS A 402 -6.47 17.62 -3.14
CA HIS A 402 -5.48 18.71 -3.10
C HIS A 402 -6.12 20.05 -2.74
N ASN A 403 -7.36 20.28 -3.20
CA ASN A 403 -8.12 21.52 -3.00
C ASN A 403 -7.30 22.78 -3.37
N ASP A 404 -6.47 22.68 -4.39
CA ASP A 404 -5.61 23.73 -4.90
C ASP A 404 -6.15 24.41 -6.18
N GLY A 405 -7.38 24.07 -6.54
CA GLY A 405 -8.07 24.60 -7.71
C GLY A 405 -7.84 23.82 -9.01
N ARG A 406 -7.18 22.63 -8.94
CA ARG A 406 -6.95 21.77 -10.13
C ARG A 406 -8.22 21.14 -10.68
N GLY A 407 -9.23 20.87 -9.85
CA GLY A 407 -10.44 20.15 -10.21
C GLY A 407 -10.17 18.72 -10.68
N ALA A 408 -10.98 18.21 -11.59
CA ALA A 408 -10.92 16.85 -12.14
C ALA A 408 -9.74 16.66 -13.12
N ARG A 409 -8.51 16.83 -12.65
CA ARG A 409 -7.31 16.72 -13.48
C ARG A 409 -6.61 15.38 -13.29
N LEU A 410 -6.68 14.50 -14.30
CA LEU A 410 -5.91 13.26 -14.33
C LEU A 410 -4.42 13.53 -14.53
N THR A 411 -3.60 12.73 -13.87
CA THR A 411 -2.14 12.69 -14.07
C THR A 411 -1.72 11.38 -14.75
N SER A 412 -0.41 11.20 -14.92
CA SER A 412 0.11 9.99 -15.55
C SER A 412 -0.19 8.72 -14.76
N ASP A 413 -0.31 8.79 -13.45
CA ASP A 413 -0.62 7.63 -12.61
C ASP A 413 -2.07 7.21 -12.77
N ASP A 414 -3.00 8.15 -12.71
CA ASP A 414 -4.43 7.93 -12.94
C ASP A 414 -4.68 7.32 -14.32
N ILE A 415 -4.03 7.87 -15.35
CA ILE A 415 -4.12 7.41 -16.73
C ILE A 415 -3.57 5.97 -16.87
N ASN A 416 -2.46 5.65 -16.22
CA ASN A 416 -1.87 4.30 -16.26
C ASN A 416 -2.78 3.27 -15.59
N GLY A 417 -3.35 3.60 -14.42
CA GLY A 417 -4.33 2.76 -13.74
C GLY A 417 -5.56 2.50 -14.62
N LEU A 418 -6.08 3.57 -15.22
CA LEU A 418 -7.23 3.51 -16.13
C LEU A 418 -6.95 2.64 -17.36
N ARG A 419 -5.80 2.83 -17.99
CA ARG A 419 -5.38 2.05 -19.16
C ARG A 419 -5.13 0.59 -18.81
N ARG A 420 -4.62 0.30 -17.62
CA ARG A 420 -4.48 -1.08 -17.12
C ARG A 420 -5.82 -1.82 -17.10
N LEU A 421 -6.88 -1.13 -16.75
CA LEU A 421 -8.22 -1.70 -16.67
C LEU A 421 -8.95 -1.74 -18.02
N TYR A 422 -8.73 -0.75 -18.90
CA TYR A 422 -9.62 -0.50 -20.04
C TYR A 422 -8.95 -0.37 -21.41
N ASP A 423 -7.61 -0.31 -21.50
CA ASP A 423 -6.90 -0.28 -22.79
C ASP A 423 -6.39 -1.67 -23.16
N ARG A 424 -6.96 -2.29 -24.21
CA ARG A 424 -6.52 -3.61 -24.71
C ARG A 424 -5.10 -3.60 -25.27
N THR A 425 -4.61 -2.46 -25.68
CA THR A 425 -3.27 -2.29 -26.24
C THR A 425 -2.24 -1.94 -25.16
N PHE A 426 -2.72 -1.63 -23.93
CA PHE A 426 -1.89 -1.27 -22.80
C PHE A 426 -1.10 -2.50 -22.34
N THR A 427 0.07 -2.61 -22.83
CA THR A 427 1.11 -3.45 -22.21
C THR A 427 1.68 -2.62 -21.09
N SER A 428 1.41 -3.00 -19.84
CA SER A 428 1.76 -2.25 -18.64
C SER A 428 3.25 -1.87 -18.62
N GLY A 429 3.53 -0.68 -19.12
CA GLY A 429 4.77 0.00 -18.97
C GLY A 429 4.62 1.03 -17.86
N GLY A 430 5.06 0.69 -16.66
CA GLY A 430 5.26 1.62 -15.56
C GLY A 430 4.20 1.63 -14.49
N GLY A 431 4.53 1.10 -13.32
CA GLY A 431 4.07 1.48 -12.01
C GLY A 431 2.80 0.77 -11.51
N GLY A 432 2.93 -0.13 -10.57
CA GLY A 432 1.85 -0.57 -9.72
C GLY A 432 2.08 -1.95 -9.16
N GLY A 433 2.43 -2.01 -7.90
CA GLY A 433 2.53 -3.24 -7.14
C GLY A 433 1.17 -3.78 -6.72
N GLY A 434 1.07 -5.05 -6.64
CA GLY A 434 -0.06 -5.80 -6.09
C GLY A 434 -0.13 -7.17 -6.70
N GLY A 435 0.13 -8.21 -5.92
CA GLY A 435 0.29 -9.60 -6.31
C GLY A 435 -0.70 -10.08 -7.37
N GLY A 436 -0.19 -10.53 -8.48
CA GLY A 436 -0.98 -11.12 -9.56
C GLY A 436 -0.28 -11.00 -10.89
N GLY A 437 -0.17 -12.09 -11.55
CA GLY A 437 0.29 -12.41 -12.89
C GLY A 437 0.69 -11.26 -13.83
N ASN A 438 1.86 -11.35 -14.28
CA ASN A 438 2.61 -10.69 -15.33
C ASN A 438 1.84 -10.59 -16.65
N SER A 439 0.79 -9.77 -16.76
CA SER A 439 -0.03 -9.64 -17.97
C SER A 439 0.75 -8.93 -19.08
N GLY A 440 1.13 -9.68 -20.11
CA GLY A 440 2.02 -9.26 -21.21
C GLY A 440 3.44 -9.77 -21.04
N CYS A 441 3.80 -10.25 -19.87
CA CYS A 441 5.05 -10.97 -19.66
C CYS A 441 4.80 -12.47 -19.83
N PRO A 442 5.49 -13.18 -20.70
CA PRO A 442 5.32 -14.62 -20.85
C PRO A 442 5.54 -15.35 -19.53
N ALA A 443 4.79 -16.45 -19.32
CA ALA A 443 4.95 -17.29 -18.13
C ALA A 443 6.44 -17.63 -17.91
N GLY A 444 6.89 -17.61 -16.65
CA GLY A 444 8.29 -17.84 -16.31
C GLY A 444 9.25 -16.68 -16.61
N ASN A 445 8.73 -15.50 -16.99
CA ASN A 445 9.56 -14.32 -17.21
C ASN A 445 9.28 -13.25 -16.16
N LEU A 446 10.29 -12.44 -15.84
CA LEU A 446 10.14 -11.15 -15.16
C LEU A 446 10.17 -10.04 -16.20
N CYS A 447 9.19 -9.16 -16.20
CA CYS A 447 9.22 -7.94 -16.98
C CYS A 447 9.48 -6.77 -16.04
N LEU A 448 10.61 -6.10 -16.21
CA LEU A 448 11.13 -5.04 -15.34
C LEU A 448 11.27 -3.73 -16.11
N VAL A 449 11.32 -2.62 -15.38
CA VAL A 449 11.42 -1.25 -15.91
C VAL A 449 10.31 -1.00 -16.94
N GLY A 450 9.07 -1.05 -16.46
CA GLY A 450 7.92 -0.88 -17.32
C GLY A 450 7.77 -1.93 -18.42
N GLY A 451 8.28 -3.15 -18.23
CA GLY A 451 8.26 -4.21 -19.23
C GLY A 451 9.33 -4.07 -20.33
N ARG A 452 10.16 -3.02 -20.25
CA ARG A 452 11.28 -2.84 -21.18
C ARG A 452 12.24 -4.02 -21.15
N PHE A 453 12.55 -4.54 -19.98
CA PHE A 453 13.46 -5.67 -19.83
C PHE A 453 12.70 -6.93 -19.45
N ARG A 454 12.74 -7.94 -20.33
CA ARG A 454 12.18 -9.25 -20.07
C ARG A 454 13.29 -10.19 -19.65
N VAL A 455 13.22 -10.67 -18.40
CA VAL A 455 14.22 -11.56 -17.82
C VAL A 455 13.63 -12.94 -17.66
N SER A 456 14.34 -13.96 -18.13
CA SER A 456 14.03 -15.37 -17.94
C SER A 456 15.30 -16.14 -17.58
N ALA A 457 15.17 -17.35 -17.03
CA ALA A 457 16.30 -18.23 -16.83
C ALA A 457 15.96 -19.67 -17.17
N THR A 458 17.00 -20.40 -17.57
CA THR A 458 16.99 -21.86 -17.64
C THR A 458 18.02 -22.41 -16.65
N TRP A 459 17.79 -23.61 -16.15
CA TRP A 459 18.66 -24.25 -15.19
C TRP A 459 18.93 -25.71 -15.53
N ASN A 460 20.05 -26.23 -15.02
CA ASN A 460 20.43 -27.63 -15.15
C ASN A 460 21.15 -28.07 -13.87
N SER A 461 20.70 -29.18 -13.31
CA SER A 461 21.34 -29.81 -12.16
C SER A 461 22.46 -30.71 -12.61
N GLN A 462 23.67 -30.40 -12.18
CA GLN A 462 24.86 -31.21 -12.39
C GLN A 462 24.88 -32.49 -11.52
N PHE A 463 23.94 -32.64 -10.61
CA PHE A 463 23.91 -33.76 -9.65
C PHE A 463 23.05 -34.91 -10.16
N ASP A 464 21.89 -34.62 -10.73
CA ASP A 464 20.91 -35.63 -11.19
C ASP A 464 20.50 -35.44 -12.66
N GLY A 465 21.04 -34.44 -13.34
CA GLY A 465 20.72 -34.14 -14.74
C GLY A 465 19.38 -33.51 -15.00
N ALA A 466 18.61 -33.19 -13.96
CA ALA A 466 17.33 -32.47 -14.09
C ALA A 466 17.57 -31.08 -14.68
N SER A 467 16.63 -30.59 -15.49
CA SER A 467 16.71 -29.29 -16.12
C SER A 467 15.34 -28.70 -16.38
N GLY A 468 15.26 -27.39 -16.53
CA GLY A 468 13.99 -26.71 -16.78
C GLY A 468 14.11 -25.21 -17.00
N SER A 469 12.96 -24.57 -17.19
CA SER A 469 12.83 -23.12 -17.16
C SER A 469 12.49 -22.67 -15.75
N ALA A 470 13.05 -21.54 -15.32
CA ALA A 470 12.73 -20.94 -14.04
C ALA A 470 11.31 -20.36 -14.04
N GLY A 471 10.64 -20.45 -12.91
CA GLY A 471 9.48 -19.63 -12.61
C GLY A 471 9.91 -18.25 -12.10
N ALA A 472 9.03 -17.25 -12.20
CA ALA A 472 9.36 -15.86 -11.92
C ALA A 472 8.39 -15.25 -10.91
N ILE A 473 8.91 -14.50 -9.94
CA ILE A 473 8.18 -13.74 -8.95
C ILE A 473 8.64 -12.29 -9.02
N ARG A 474 7.77 -11.38 -9.43
CA ARG A 474 8.09 -9.95 -9.44
C ARG A 474 8.04 -9.41 -8.00
N ASN A 475 9.06 -8.64 -7.61
CA ASN A 475 9.09 -7.97 -6.32
C ASN A 475 8.82 -6.46 -6.46
N THR A 476 9.50 -5.80 -7.41
CA THR A 476 9.30 -4.40 -7.76
C THR A 476 9.38 -4.24 -9.28
N ASP A 477 9.20 -3.02 -9.79
CA ASP A 477 9.41 -2.76 -11.23
C ASP A 477 10.88 -2.88 -11.65
N VAL A 478 11.81 -2.81 -10.73
CA VAL A 478 13.25 -2.89 -11.00
C VAL A 478 13.89 -4.20 -10.54
N ALA A 479 13.19 -5.04 -9.75
CA ALA A 479 13.75 -6.26 -9.18
C ALA A 479 12.73 -7.40 -9.07
N GLY A 480 13.22 -8.64 -9.13
CA GLY A 480 12.39 -9.82 -8.92
C GLY A 480 13.21 -11.07 -8.67
N PHE A 481 12.53 -12.17 -8.44
CA PHE A 481 13.09 -13.46 -8.08
C PHE A 481 12.79 -14.50 -9.13
N LEU A 482 13.71 -15.47 -9.28
CA LEU A 482 13.49 -16.66 -10.08
C LEU A 482 13.69 -17.90 -9.20
N TYR A 483 12.81 -18.87 -9.38
CA TYR A 483 12.86 -20.17 -8.70
C TYR A 483 12.89 -21.30 -9.74
N PHE A 484 13.49 -22.43 -9.41
CA PHE A 484 13.66 -23.52 -10.38
C PHE A 484 12.53 -24.54 -10.31
N THR A 485 12.19 -25.00 -9.11
CA THR A 485 11.16 -26.04 -8.92
C THR A 485 10.05 -25.64 -7.96
N ASP A 486 10.38 -24.92 -6.88
CA ASP A 486 9.44 -24.51 -5.82
C ASP A 486 9.47 -22.98 -5.66
N PRO A 487 8.32 -22.28 -5.78
CA PRO A 487 8.25 -20.83 -5.60
C PRO A 487 8.67 -20.35 -4.19
N ASN A 488 8.63 -21.20 -3.18
CA ASN A 488 9.16 -20.87 -1.86
C ASN A 488 10.70 -21.00 -1.76
N ASN A 489 11.32 -21.67 -2.73
CA ASN A 489 12.75 -21.88 -2.83
C ASN A 489 13.34 -20.96 -3.89
N ILE A 490 13.58 -19.70 -3.55
CA ILE A 490 14.18 -18.71 -4.46
C ILE A 490 15.62 -19.10 -4.78
N GLU A 491 15.96 -19.12 -6.07
CA GLU A 491 17.28 -19.51 -6.57
C GLU A 491 18.09 -18.32 -7.09
N LEU A 492 17.40 -17.34 -7.70
CA LEU A 492 18.05 -16.15 -8.27
C LEU A 492 17.28 -14.90 -7.90
N ILE A 493 18.01 -13.80 -7.72
CA ILE A 493 17.46 -12.45 -7.70
C ILE A 493 18.06 -11.66 -8.85
N VAL A 494 17.25 -10.80 -9.45
CA VAL A 494 17.70 -9.89 -10.50
C VAL A 494 17.20 -8.49 -10.23
N LYS A 495 18.03 -7.49 -10.59
CA LYS A 495 17.68 -6.07 -10.50
C LYS A 495 18.16 -5.34 -11.76
N VAL A 496 17.32 -4.47 -12.31
CA VAL A 496 17.63 -3.60 -13.46
C VAL A 496 17.42 -2.15 -13.05
N LEU A 497 18.43 -1.32 -13.25
CA LEU A 497 18.34 0.12 -13.01
C LEU A 497 18.60 0.85 -14.33
N ASP A 498 17.61 1.60 -14.80
CA ASP A 498 17.69 2.41 -16.02
C ASP A 498 17.90 3.89 -15.65
N PHE A 499 19.05 4.43 -15.99
CA PHE A 499 19.40 5.84 -15.77
C PHE A 499 19.22 6.70 -17.03
N GLY A 500 18.64 6.12 -18.09
CA GLY A 500 18.44 6.81 -19.38
C GLY A 500 19.64 6.71 -20.31
N ASP A 501 20.80 7.13 -19.86
CA ASP A 501 22.08 7.07 -20.58
C ASP A 501 22.80 5.72 -20.44
N ARG A 502 22.48 4.97 -19.39
CA ARG A 502 23.02 3.64 -19.10
C ARG A 502 22.02 2.78 -18.35
N VAL A 503 22.16 1.48 -18.48
CA VAL A 503 21.36 0.49 -17.77
C VAL A 503 22.28 -0.44 -16.99
N LEU A 504 22.05 -0.57 -15.70
CA LEU A 504 22.74 -1.53 -14.84
C LEU A 504 21.88 -2.78 -14.68
N PHE A 505 22.48 -3.94 -14.82
CA PHE A 505 21.84 -5.23 -14.54
C PHE A 505 22.63 -5.96 -13.46
N PHE A 506 21.97 -6.28 -12.36
CA PHE A 506 22.52 -7.05 -11.25
C PHE A 506 21.80 -8.39 -11.16
N TYR A 507 22.53 -9.42 -10.81
CA TYR A 507 21.96 -10.68 -10.40
C TYR A 507 22.74 -11.31 -9.25
N GLY A 508 22.02 -11.89 -8.29
CA GLY A 508 22.57 -12.67 -7.19
C GLY A 508 22.02 -14.08 -7.25
N GLN A 509 22.87 -15.07 -6.91
CA GLN A 509 22.46 -16.46 -6.86
C GLN A 509 22.35 -16.98 -5.43
N LEU A 510 21.34 -17.80 -5.22
CA LEU A 510 21.08 -18.57 -3.99
C LEU A 510 21.03 -20.07 -4.33
N THR A 511 21.85 -20.49 -5.28
CA THR A 511 21.90 -21.86 -5.80
C THR A 511 23.31 -22.23 -6.25
N ASN A 512 23.62 -23.50 -6.17
CA ASN A 512 24.82 -24.08 -6.77
C ASN A 512 24.54 -24.83 -8.09
N LEU A 513 23.29 -24.79 -8.57
CA LEU A 513 22.91 -25.34 -9.86
C LEU A 513 23.39 -24.45 -11.00
N ARG A 514 23.63 -25.05 -12.16
CA ARG A 514 23.96 -24.29 -13.38
C ARG A 514 22.72 -23.57 -13.90
N PHE A 515 22.88 -22.32 -14.31
CA PHE A 515 21.80 -21.56 -14.93
C PHE A 515 22.30 -20.63 -16.03
N THR A 516 21.36 -20.21 -16.86
CA THR A 516 21.53 -19.14 -17.85
C THR A 516 20.40 -18.15 -17.69
N ILE A 517 20.70 -16.90 -17.34
CA ILE A 517 19.75 -15.78 -17.37
C ILE A 517 19.75 -15.16 -18.76
N SER A 518 18.59 -14.91 -19.33
CA SER A 518 18.41 -14.19 -20.59
C SER A 518 17.64 -12.89 -20.32
N VAL A 519 18.19 -11.77 -20.76
CA VAL A 519 17.58 -10.44 -20.61
C VAL A 519 17.36 -9.84 -21.99
N LEU A 520 16.10 -9.71 -22.38
CA LEU A 520 15.69 -9.07 -23.64
C LEU A 520 15.31 -7.62 -23.37
N ASP A 521 15.98 -6.67 -23.98
CA ASP A 521 15.46 -5.29 -24.09
C ASP A 521 14.40 -5.27 -25.20
N THR A 522 13.12 -5.18 -24.83
CA THR A 522 11.99 -5.23 -25.77
C THR A 522 11.93 -4.00 -26.68
N ARG A 523 12.58 -2.89 -26.28
CA ARG A 523 12.65 -1.67 -27.08
C ARG A 523 13.63 -1.78 -28.25
N THR A 524 14.75 -2.48 -28.03
CA THR A 524 15.81 -2.64 -29.05
C THR A 524 15.81 -4.01 -29.71
N GLY A 525 15.12 -5.00 -29.14
CA GLY A 525 15.15 -6.40 -29.57
C GLY A 525 16.45 -7.13 -29.20
N VAL A 526 17.38 -6.48 -28.49
CA VAL A 526 18.67 -7.08 -28.12
C VAL A 526 18.48 -7.97 -26.88
N THR A 527 19.04 -9.20 -26.97
CA THR A 527 19.08 -10.13 -25.84
C THR A 527 20.52 -10.30 -25.35
N LYS A 528 20.71 -10.17 -24.02
CA LYS A 528 21.97 -10.54 -23.35
C LYS A 528 21.75 -11.76 -22.47
N THR A 529 22.80 -12.58 -22.36
CA THR A 529 22.77 -13.79 -21.52
C THR A 529 23.89 -13.77 -20.50
N TYR A 530 23.59 -14.25 -19.31
CA TYR A 530 24.51 -14.38 -18.18
C TYR A 530 24.44 -15.81 -17.67
N GLN A 531 25.60 -16.44 -17.53
CA GLN A 531 25.74 -17.85 -17.14
C GLN A 531 26.63 -17.96 -15.92
N ASN A 532 26.23 -18.78 -14.96
CA ASN A 532 27.18 -19.22 -13.95
C ASN A 532 27.96 -20.45 -14.46
N THR A 533 29.24 -20.41 -14.30
CA THR A 533 30.14 -21.55 -14.59
C THR A 533 30.58 -22.22 -13.29
N ALA A 534 29.65 -22.79 -12.53
CA ALA A 534 29.94 -23.46 -11.26
C ALA A 534 30.83 -22.61 -10.34
N GLY A 535 30.31 -21.51 -9.86
CA GLY A 535 31.00 -20.60 -8.96
C GLY A 535 29.99 -19.76 -8.19
N ASP A 536 30.39 -19.20 -7.10
CA ASP A 536 29.55 -18.71 -6.02
C ASP A 536 29.21 -17.22 -6.11
N CYS A 537 29.32 -16.60 -7.28
CA CYS A 537 29.13 -15.17 -7.45
C CYS A 537 27.94 -14.83 -8.33
N GLY A 538 27.19 -13.81 -7.91
CA GLY A 538 26.34 -13.04 -8.78
C GLY A 538 27.13 -12.20 -9.80
N GLY A 539 26.50 -11.25 -10.46
CA GLY A 539 27.15 -10.39 -11.44
C GLY A 539 26.56 -9.00 -11.53
N LEU A 540 27.37 -8.08 -12.01
CA LEU A 540 26.97 -6.75 -12.43
C LEU A 540 27.38 -6.52 -13.88
N ASP A 541 26.41 -6.18 -14.73
CA ASP A 541 26.67 -5.53 -16.01
C ASP A 541 26.44 -4.03 -15.84
N ASN A 542 27.51 -3.25 -15.87
CA ASN A 542 27.47 -1.81 -15.61
C ASN A 542 27.03 -0.97 -16.83
N ASN A 543 26.83 -1.60 -17.97
CA ASN A 543 26.17 -1.01 -19.12
C ASN A 543 25.55 -2.08 -20.03
N MET A 544 24.36 -2.52 -19.66
CA MET A 544 23.63 -3.56 -20.37
C MET A 544 23.37 -3.21 -21.85
N ALA A 545 23.42 -1.93 -22.20
CA ALA A 545 23.23 -1.49 -23.58
C ALA A 545 24.47 -1.70 -24.46
N THR A 546 25.69 -1.80 -23.94
CA THR A 546 26.93 -1.75 -24.73
C THR A 546 28.07 -2.69 -24.33
N SER A 547 28.10 -3.33 -23.14
CA SER A 547 29.30 -4.06 -22.67
C SER A 547 29.10 -5.53 -22.27
N SER A 548 30.22 -6.27 -22.21
CA SER A 548 30.33 -7.66 -21.77
C SER A 548 30.54 -7.73 -20.25
N ALA A 549 30.07 -8.79 -19.61
CA ALA A 549 30.19 -9.01 -18.17
C ALA A 549 31.63 -9.18 -17.67
N ILE A 550 31.94 -8.70 -16.46
CA ILE A 550 33.21 -8.88 -15.77
C ILE A 550 32.99 -9.69 -14.50
N PHE A 551 33.80 -10.69 -14.23
CA PHE A 551 33.72 -11.57 -13.05
C PHE A 551 34.98 -11.48 -12.19
N GLU A 552 34.86 -11.43 -10.89
CA GLU A 552 35.93 -11.69 -9.93
C GLU A 552 35.46 -12.57 -8.77
N THR A 553 36.33 -13.46 -8.29
CA THR A 553 36.05 -14.47 -7.27
C THR A 553 36.93 -14.31 -6.05
N SER A 554 36.39 -14.44 -4.82
CA SER A 554 37.16 -14.79 -3.63
C SER A 554 36.26 -15.29 -2.47
N PRO A 555 36.62 -16.36 -1.75
CA PRO A 555 35.90 -16.89 -0.62
C PRO A 555 36.36 -16.27 0.71
N VAL A 556 35.46 -16.22 1.70
CA VAL A 556 35.78 -15.80 3.09
C VAL A 556 35.25 -16.80 4.10
N ASP A 557 36.15 -17.21 5.00
CA ASP A 557 35.89 -18.17 6.07
C ASP A 557 35.70 -17.46 7.42
N GLY A 558 34.70 -17.85 8.22
CA GLY A 558 34.39 -17.27 9.53
C GLY A 558 34.16 -18.31 10.62
N SER A 559 34.91 -18.22 11.72
CA SER A 559 34.76 -19.11 12.88
C SER A 559 33.60 -18.70 13.81
N PRO A 560 32.88 -19.65 14.44
CA PRO A 560 31.67 -19.37 15.26
C PRO A 560 31.99 -18.84 16.64
N THR A 561 31.16 -17.89 17.13
CA THR A 561 31.18 -17.35 18.50
C THR A 561 29.86 -17.72 19.21
N LEU A 562 29.91 -18.05 20.50
CA LEU A 562 28.76 -18.45 21.31
C LEU A 562 28.09 -17.23 21.98
N LEU A 563 26.78 -17.12 21.87
CA LEU A 563 25.92 -16.17 22.60
C LEU A 563 24.71 -16.90 23.21
N GLU A 564 24.13 -16.34 24.27
CA GLU A 564 23.06 -17.00 25.04
C GLU A 564 21.78 -17.28 24.20
N THR A 565 21.12 -18.40 24.56
CA THR A 565 19.90 -18.91 23.91
C THR A 565 18.70 -18.00 24.18
N ALA A 566 18.20 -17.36 23.11
CA ALA A 566 16.92 -16.63 23.12
C ALA A 566 16.07 -17.06 21.92
N SER A 567 14.76 -17.16 22.11
CA SER A 567 13.84 -17.40 21.00
C SER A 567 13.95 -16.29 19.95
N CYS A 568 13.99 -16.65 18.65
CA CYS A 568 14.06 -15.66 17.59
C CYS A 568 12.80 -14.80 17.56
N GLN A 569 12.97 -13.49 17.67
CA GLN A 569 11.92 -12.50 17.41
C GLN A 569 12.33 -11.65 16.22
N SER A 570 11.48 -11.62 15.20
CA SER A 570 11.68 -10.76 14.04
C SER A 570 11.52 -9.29 14.43
N SER A 571 12.33 -8.42 13.82
CA SER A 571 12.28 -6.97 13.97
C SER A 571 12.62 -6.31 12.64
N ALA A 572 12.57 -4.99 12.53
CA ALA A 572 12.98 -4.29 11.32
C ALA A 572 14.40 -4.64 10.86
N ASN A 573 15.30 -5.00 11.78
CA ASN A 573 16.70 -5.32 11.47
C ASN A 573 17.08 -6.77 11.76
N ALA A 574 16.11 -7.65 12.00
CA ALA A 574 16.32 -9.06 12.24
C ALA A 574 15.21 -9.91 11.63
N VAL A 575 15.58 -10.95 10.89
CA VAL A 575 14.64 -11.89 10.26
C VAL A 575 14.82 -13.27 10.87
N CYS A 576 13.69 -13.94 11.15
CA CYS A 576 13.66 -15.31 11.65
C CYS A 576 13.29 -16.29 10.54
N LEU A 577 14.13 -17.29 10.32
CA LEU A 577 13.93 -18.34 9.32
C LEU A 577 13.88 -19.73 9.95
N VAL A 578 13.40 -20.70 9.19
CA VAL A 578 13.32 -22.12 9.54
C VAL A 578 12.62 -22.30 10.89
N ASN A 579 11.33 -21.95 10.94
CA ASN A 579 10.51 -22.02 12.16
C ASN A 579 11.14 -21.28 13.36
N ASN A 580 11.75 -20.11 13.11
CA ASN A 580 12.46 -19.28 14.10
C ASN A 580 13.75 -19.91 14.69
N ARG A 581 14.29 -20.95 14.05
CA ARG A 581 15.57 -21.55 14.46
C ARG A 581 16.75 -20.61 14.19
N PHE A 582 16.71 -19.84 13.12
CA PHE A 582 17.80 -18.94 12.73
C PHE A 582 17.37 -17.49 12.76
N ARG A 583 18.16 -16.64 13.44
CA ARG A 583 18.03 -15.19 13.47
C ARG A 583 19.12 -14.57 12.61
N LEU A 584 18.70 -13.78 11.61
CA LEU A 584 19.56 -13.12 10.65
C LEU A 584 19.57 -11.62 10.90
N GLU A 585 20.75 -11.02 10.96
CA GLU A 585 20.99 -9.58 11.12
C GLU A 585 22.12 -9.16 10.19
N LEU A 586 22.05 -7.91 9.66
CA LEU A 586 23.03 -7.39 8.74
C LEU A 586 23.39 -5.94 9.10
N ASP A 587 24.68 -5.64 9.13
CA ASP A 587 25.23 -4.27 9.20
C ASP A 587 25.93 -3.94 7.88
N TRP A 588 25.80 -2.70 7.40
CA TRP A 588 26.40 -2.25 6.15
C TRP A 588 27.18 -0.95 6.30
N SER A 589 28.10 -0.70 5.40
CA SER A 589 28.82 0.57 5.27
C SER A 589 29.05 0.92 3.80
N ASN A 590 28.86 2.20 3.48
CA ASN A 590 29.05 2.76 2.14
C ASN A 590 30.44 3.40 2.04
N GLN A 591 31.30 2.81 1.23
CA GLN A 591 32.65 3.29 0.99
C GLN A 591 32.73 4.59 0.19
N PHE A 592 31.65 5.04 -0.45
CA PHE A 592 31.63 6.24 -1.30
C PHE A 592 31.32 7.52 -0.53
N ASP A 593 30.50 7.43 0.53
CA ASP A 593 30.06 8.59 1.31
C ASP A 593 30.25 8.41 2.83
N SER A 594 30.84 7.29 3.26
CA SER A 594 31.11 6.93 4.65
C SER A 594 29.85 6.79 5.53
N THR A 595 28.67 6.62 4.93
CA THR A 595 27.46 6.29 5.67
C THR A 595 27.46 4.81 6.06
N SER A 596 26.77 4.47 7.13
CA SER A 596 26.63 3.08 7.60
C SER A 596 25.33 2.91 8.38
N GLY A 597 24.90 1.67 8.52
CA GLY A 597 23.67 1.38 9.24
C GLY A 597 23.39 -0.11 9.38
N ARG A 598 22.25 -0.42 9.95
CA ARG A 598 21.71 -1.78 10.01
C ARG A 598 20.82 -2.03 8.80
N GLY A 599 20.94 -3.20 8.19
CA GLY A 599 20.09 -3.62 7.10
C GLY A 599 18.63 -3.79 7.58
N VAL A 600 17.68 -3.35 6.76
CA VAL A 600 16.26 -3.58 6.97
C VAL A 600 15.92 -4.95 6.39
N GLY A 601 15.51 -5.89 7.26
CA GLY A 601 15.26 -7.27 6.91
C GLY A 601 13.81 -7.54 6.52
N LYS A 602 13.60 -8.29 5.45
CA LYS A 602 12.29 -8.75 4.97
C LYS A 602 12.29 -10.27 4.83
N LYS A 603 11.35 -10.95 5.47
CA LYS A 603 11.12 -12.37 5.27
C LYS A 603 10.38 -12.58 3.95
N LEU A 604 10.97 -13.32 3.02
CA LEU A 604 10.35 -13.66 1.73
C LEU A 604 9.66 -15.01 1.77
N SER A 605 10.24 -15.96 2.49
CA SER A 605 9.68 -17.27 2.82
C SER A 605 10.25 -17.75 4.15
N ASP A 606 9.86 -18.94 4.63
CA ASP A 606 10.50 -19.49 5.83
C ASP A 606 11.95 -19.93 5.60
N LEU A 607 12.39 -19.99 4.36
CA LEU A 607 13.74 -20.35 3.96
C LEU A 607 14.60 -19.15 3.55
N THR A 608 13.98 -18.00 3.19
CA THR A 608 14.68 -16.90 2.51
C THR A 608 14.34 -15.54 3.12
N ALA A 609 15.36 -14.75 3.39
CA ALA A 609 15.29 -13.35 3.79
C ALA A 609 15.95 -12.44 2.75
N ALA A 610 15.51 -11.19 2.70
CA ALA A 610 16.16 -10.11 1.96
C ALA A 610 16.53 -8.97 2.92
N PHE A 611 17.59 -8.24 2.58
CA PHE A 611 18.01 -7.03 3.30
C PHE A 611 18.16 -5.86 2.34
N SER A 612 17.67 -4.71 2.76
CA SER A 612 17.87 -3.41 2.12
C SER A 612 18.76 -2.54 3.01
N PHE A 613 19.50 -1.59 2.45
CA PHE A 613 20.41 -0.74 3.21
C PHE A 613 19.74 0.59 3.59
N THR A 614 19.46 1.42 2.61
CA THR A 614 18.88 2.76 2.81
C THR A 614 17.43 2.84 2.35
N ASP A 615 17.09 2.18 1.26
CA ASP A 615 15.74 2.15 0.67
C ASP A 615 15.16 0.72 0.77
N PRO A 616 14.06 0.51 1.52
CA PRO A 616 13.42 -0.80 1.65
C PRO A 616 12.96 -1.43 0.32
N ALA A 617 12.69 -0.62 -0.69
CA ALA A 617 12.35 -1.11 -2.03
C ALA A 617 13.57 -1.57 -2.84
N ASN A 618 14.76 -1.13 -2.44
CA ASN A 618 16.02 -1.47 -3.09
C ASN A 618 16.71 -2.63 -2.35
N LEU A 619 16.40 -3.86 -2.73
CA LEU A 619 17.03 -5.04 -2.13
C LEU A 619 18.52 -5.08 -2.49
N GLU A 620 19.34 -5.33 -1.47
CA GLU A 620 20.81 -5.36 -1.60
C GLU A 620 21.41 -6.72 -1.32
N VAL A 621 20.86 -7.50 -0.38
CA VAL A 621 21.36 -8.82 -0.03
C VAL A 621 20.20 -9.79 0.16
N LEU A 622 20.35 -11.01 -0.38
CA LEU A 622 19.47 -12.14 -0.08
C LEU A 622 20.23 -13.20 0.71
N VAL A 623 19.49 -13.88 1.60
CA VAL A 623 20.02 -14.98 2.39
C VAL A 623 19.01 -16.13 2.37
N LYS A 624 19.47 -17.33 2.04
CA LYS A 624 18.68 -18.56 2.12
C LYS A 624 19.34 -19.53 3.11
N THR A 625 18.52 -20.14 3.96
CA THR A 625 18.95 -21.13 4.96
C THR A 625 18.17 -22.40 4.74
N LEU A 626 18.85 -23.50 4.46
CA LEU A 626 18.28 -24.82 4.24
C LEU A 626 18.76 -25.76 5.36
N ASP A 627 17.82 -26.33 6.11
CA ASP A 627 18.08 -27.27 7.19
C ASP A 627 17.82 -28.71 6.69
N PHE A 628 18.87 -29.52 6.62
CA PHE A 628 18.81 -30.93 6.23
C PHE A 628 18.80 -31.88 7.43
N GLY A 629 18.78 -31.32 8.66
CA GLY A 629 18.74 -32.09 9.91
C GLY A 629 20.12 -32.42 10.45
N ASP A 630 21.01 -32.93 9.64
CA ASP A 630 22.40 -33.26 9.99
C ASP A 630 23.39 -32.12 9.71
N HIS A 631 23.02 -31.21 8.81
CA HIS A 631 23.78 -29.98 8.51
C HIS A 631 22.84 -28.89 8.01
N VAL A 632 23.31 -27.64 8.09
CA VAL A 632 22.61 -26.46 7.60
C VAL A 632 23.43 -25.79 6.53
N LEU A 633 22.79 -25.54 5.40
CA LEU A 633 23.38 -24.85 4.25
C LEU A 633 22.91 -23.40 4.25
N VAL A 634 23.83 -22.46 4.16
CA VAL A 634 23.56 -21.03 4.02
C VAL A 634 24.07 -20.54 2.68
N LEU A 635 23.18 -19.93 1.91
CA LEU A 635 23.53 -19.22 0.69
C LEU A 635 23.17 -17.75 0.87
N TYR A 636 24.03 -16.87 0.38
CA TYR A 636 23.71 -15.45 0.31
C TYR A 636 24.20 -14.84 -1.00
N GLY A 637 23.37 -13.99 -1.59
CA GLY A 637 23.62 -13.29 -2.84
C GLY A 637 23.56 -11.79 -2.63
N THR A 638 24.44 -11.03 -3.26
CA THR A 638 24.45 -9.57 -3.16
C THR A 638 24.06 -8.91 -4.49
N LEU A 639 23.33 -7.82 -4.40
CA LEU A 639 23.00 -6.90 -5.51
C LEU A 639 23.64 -5.53 -5.27
N SER A 640 24.67 -5.48 -4.44
CA SER A 640 25.34 -4.28 -4.02
C SER A 640 26.84 -4.49 -3.96
N ASN A 641 27.61 -3.44 -4.20
CA ASN A 641 29.05 -3.41 -3.99
C ASN A 641 29.44 -2.74 -2.65
N LEU A 642 28.48 -2.47 -1.79
CA LEU A 642 28.74 -1.91 -0.47
C LEU A 642 29.28 -3.00 0.47
N ALA A 643 30.10 -2.57 1.40
CA ALA A 643 30.57 -3.49 2.45
C ALA A 643 29.42 -3.84 3.39
N TYR A 644 29.32 -5.12 3.79
CA TYR A 644 28.36 -5.55 4.81
C TYR A 644 28.88 -6.74 5.62
N THR A 645 28.26 -6.91 6.79
CA THR A 645 28.48 -8.05 7.69
C THR A 645 27.13 -8.67 7.99
N LEU A 646 26.92 -9.90 7.51
CA LEU A 646 25.75 -10.72 7.81
C LEU A 646 26.04 -11.63 9.00
N ARG A 647 25.19 -11.61 10.02
CA ARG A 647 25.25 -12.51 11.19
C ARG A 647 24.03 -13.42 11.19
N ILE A 648 24.25 -14.70 11.35
CA ILE A 648 23.21 -15.72 11.51
C ILE A 648 23.42 -16.40 12.85
N THR A 649 22.43 -16.30 13.73
CA THR A 649 22.42 -16.92 15.04
C THR A 649 21.47 -18.10 15.06
N GLU A 650 21.95 -19.30 15.37
CA GLU A 650 21.10 -20.43 15.70
C GLU A 650 20.52 -20.25 17.11
N THR A 651 19.23 -20.03 17.22
CA THR A 651 18.59 -19.64 18.49
C THR A 651 18.54 -20.76 19.52
N THR A 652 18.59 -22.01 19.08
CA THR A 652 18.56 -23.19 19.95
C THR A 652 19.89 -23.46 20.66
N THR A 653 21.01 -23.09 20.02
CA THR A 653 22.37 -23.37 20.54
C THR A 653 23.14 -22.11 20.91
N GLY A 654 22.68 -20.93 20.43
CA GLY A 654 23.42 -19.67 20.54
C GLY A 654 24.63 -19.55 19.61
N ARG A 655 24.86 -20.53 18.72
CA ARG A 655 25.96 -20.45 17.73
C ARG A 655 25.73 -19.34 16.76
N VAL A 656 26.77 -18.57 16.42
CA VAL A 656 26.71 -17.46 15.45
C VAL A 656 27.69 -17.70 14.32
N LYS A 657 27.21 -17.60 13.09
CA LYS A 657 28.03 -17.50 11.88
C LYS A 657 28.03 -16.07 11.37
N THR A 658 29.19 -15.61 10.92
CA THR A 658 29.37 -14.25 10.40
C THR A 658 30.00 -14.33 9.01
N TYR A 659 29.35 -13.66 8.05
CA TYR A 659 29.78 -13.55 6.66
C TYR A 659 30.04 -12.09 6.34
N VAL A 660 31.25 -11.79 5.86
CA VAL A 660 31.69 -10.41 5.58
C VAL A 660 31.86 -10.22 4.07
N ASN A 661 31.17 -9.23 3.54
CA ASN A 661 31.37 -8.76 2.17
C ASN A 661 32.26 -7.51 2.19
N ALA A 662 33.39 -7.56 1.52
CA ALA A 662 34.28 -6.40 1.39
C ALA A 662 33.69 -5.34 0.43
N ALA A 663 34.10 -4.09 0.60
CA ALA A 663 33.77 -3.02 -0.33
C ALA A 663 34.18 -3.37 -1.78
N ASN A 664 33.31 -3.02 -2.73
CA ASN A 664 33.45 -3.32 -4.15
C ASN A 664 33.39 -4.82 -4.53
N ASN A 665 32.93 -5.67 -3.64
CA ASN A 665 32.67 -7.06 -3.93
C ASN A 665 31.17 -7.29 -4.26
N TYR A 666 30.92 -7.95 -5.38
CA TYR A 666 29.57 -8.31 -5.85
C TYR A 666 29.26 -9.81 -5.65
N CYS A 667 30.14 -10.53 -4.97
CA CYS A 667 29.97 -11.95 -4.75
C CYS A 667 29.11 -12.24 -3.53
N GLY A 668 28.21 -13.19 -3.67
CA GLY A 668 27.61 -13.88 -2.55
C GLY A 668 28.51 -15.01 -2.01
N GLY A 669 27.93 -15.95 -1.33
CA GLY A 669 28.65 -17.12 -0.82
C GLY A 669 27.74 -18.30 -0.50
N LEU A 670 28.39 -19.44 -0.34
CA LEU A 670 27.79 -20.69 0.07
C LEU A 670 28.57 -21.27 1.24
N ASP A 671 27.92 -21.49 2.38
CA ASP A 671 28.43 -22.30 3.48
C ASP A 671 27.60 -23.60 3.56
N SER A 672 28.19 -24.69 3.09
CA SER A 672 27.51 -25.99 3.02
C SER A 672 27.43 -26.72 4.37
N ASN A 673 28.06 -26.17 5.42
CA ASN A 673 28.08 -26.76 6.77
C ASN A 673 28.11 -25.65 7.82
N ALA A 674 27.10 -24.75 7.74
CA ALA A 674 27.05 -23.56 8.58
C ALA A 674 26.80 -23.87 10.07
N PHE A 675 25.88 -24.82 10.36
CA PHE A 675 25.48 -25.18 11.71
C PHE A 675 25.35 -26.69 11.91
#